data_ed4b04a96d4d48f699e78c7cb046fc24
#
_entry.id   ed4b04a96d4d48f699e78c7cb046fc24
#
_cell.length_a   1.000
_cell.length_b   1.000
_cell.length_c   1.000
_cell.angle_alpha   90.00
_cell.angle_beta   90.00
_cell.angle_gamma   90.00
#
_symmetry.space_group_name_H-M   'P 1'
#
loop_
_entity.id
_entity.type
_entity.pdbx_description
1 polymer ?
#
loop_
_entity_poly.entity_id
_entity_poly.type
_entity_poly.pdbx_seq_one_letter_code
_entity_poly.pdbx_strand_id
1 'polypeptide(L)'
;MNERGAINHMSSLTQVGWYWNRLRDLSVADFVGRTGSSASRAAARRRLEAPLPVPVARLDRVGAAWLPKAAPAQRGVVLQRADEVLSGQWRIFSRLLGLGFPPEWNRNPDGEVLLPITDGRRMAFRDTAAHGDVKYLRELNRHRELVVLAQAWQLTGRQRYLDGAALLLESWFAQCPHPRGANWSSALEAAIRLINWATVWQLLGGMQSPLFEGPVGKLLRTDWLNSIWHHAEFIRGFRSRDAAASHPLVGELAGLFVAGATWPQWPEAQLWRRAGREGLECEVLRQSAADGVHREQATGYQQLVWDFFLFAGLAARGTGKPFSAAYWQRMEAMLEYVAGIMDAGGHVPLFGDSDESLVSGLSIGAGGCPFHSQLATGALLFGNPSLARKAGMVDPRTEWLLGVDACGRFDELLLQGAVATPRTDFPEGGMFVLGSGLDSPDEFRVVANAGPLGLGGVAAHGHADALSFTLSVAGRPFLIDPGTGTYHGPEKWRHAFRGSAMHNTLVLAGEDQAVSGGRFLWLRRYRTSVLARERSQAVDSLVAEHDGYRRLPGKPVHRRSWQVDRCAASMTVQDQVFAATPQGVTLYWHFSEDCNVTCTPDGLSIANGPICLEMALPEGGDVSVLHGSESPLAGWVSRGYDVLEPSTTVVWRGRVEDGEILRTVLRRV
;
A
#
# COMPACT_ATOMS: atom_id res chain seq x y z
N MET A 1 7.12 8.87 12.36
CA MET A 1 6.11 9.59 13.19
C MET A 1 6.59 9.66 14.63
N ASN A 2 6.57 10.83 15.27
CA ASN A 2 7.01 10.95 16.65
C ASN A 2 5.81 10.70 17.58
N GLU A 3 5.81 9.59 18.32
CA GLU A 3 4.76 9.17 19.26
C GLU A 3 4.34 10.26 20.27
N ARG A 4 5.28 11.11 20.66
CA ARG A 4 5.02 12.22 21.60
C ARG A 4 3.97 13.22 21.09
N GLY A 5 3.83 13.38 19.79
CA GLY A 5 2.84 14.29 19.21
C GLY A 5 1.40 13.75 19.20
N ALA A 6 1.20 12.41 19.19
CA ALA A 6 -0.15 11.81 19.25
C ALA A 6 -0.71 11.85 20.69
N ILE A 7 0.16 11.81 21.68
CA ILE A 7 -0.19 11.69 23.11
C ILE A 7 -0.63 13.02 23.73
N ASN A 8 -0.16 14.16 23.20
CA ASN A 8 -0.43 15.47 23.79
C ASN A 8 -1.90 15.95 23.68
N HIS A 9 -2.72 15.30 22.88
CA HIS A 9 -4.16 15.61 22.75
C HIS A 9 -5.08 14.65 23.51
N MET A 10 -4.51 13.69 24.25
CA MET A 10 -5.28 12.72 25.03
C MET A 10 -5.52 13.24 26.46
N SER A 11 -6.67 12.88 27.06
CA SER A 11 -6.86 13.10 28.50
C SER A 11 -5.80 12.32 29.29
N SER A 12 -5.42 12.83 30.45
CA SER A 12 -4.37 12.24 31.31
C SER A 12 -4.64 10.75 31.65
N LEU A 13 -5.91 10.39 31.86
CA LEU A 13 -6.32 9.02 32.15
C LEU A 13 -6.19 8.08 30.93
N THR A 14 -6.51 8.58 29.74
CA THR A 14 -6.38 7.82 28.48
C THR A 14 -4.90 7.63 28.13
N GLN A 15 -4.05 8.62 28.41
CA GLN A 15 -2.59 8.51 28.26
C GLN A 15 -2.00 7.43 29.17
N VAL A 16 -2.40 7.40 30.44
CA VAL A 16 -1.95 6.39 31.41
C VAL A 16 -2.39 5.00 30.98
N GLY A 17 -3.64 4.83 30.56
CA GLY A 17 -4.17 3.56 30.05
C GLY A 17 -3.42 3.07 28.81
N TRP A 18 -3.06 3.98 27.88
CA TRP A 18 -2.28 3.66 26.70
C TRP A 18 -0.84 3.22 27.07
N TYR A 19 -0.16 3.97 27.95
CA TYR A 19 1.17 3.59 28.43
C TYR A 19 1.15 2.23 29.13
N TRP A 20 0.12 1.96 29.92
CA TRP A 20 -0.03 0.69 30.65
C TRP A 20 -0.28 -0.51 29.74
N ASN A 21 -1.16 -0.38 28.76
CA ASN A 21 -1.40 -1.41 27.75
C ASN A 21 -0.15 -1.65 26.89
N ARG A 22 0.57 -0.59 26.56
CA ARG A 22 1.80 -0.67 25.80
C ARG A 22 2.97 -1.28 26.58
N LEU A 23 3.08 -1.01 27.88
CA LEU A 23 4.08 -1.66 28.73
C LEU A 23 3.83 -3.18 28.85
N ARG A 24 2.58 -3.59 28.81
CA ARG A 24 2.19 -5.01 28.86
C ARG A 24 2.52 -5.78 27.57
N ASP A 25 2.52 -5.10 26.43
CA ASP A 25 2.82 -5.66 25.12
C ASP A 25 4.29 -5.50 24.69
N LEU A 26 5.12 -4.79 25.48
CA LEU A 26 6.55 -4.60 25.24
C LEU A 26 7.37 -5.78 25.77
N SER A 27 8.17 -6.36 24.89
CA SER A 27 9.23 -7.28 25.31
C SER A 27 10.40 -6.53 25.95
N VAL A 28 11.19 -7.20 26.80
CA VAL A 28 12.44 -6.66 27.38
C VAL A 28 13.39 -6.18 26.26
N ALA A 29 13.38 -6.86 25.10
CA ALA A 29 14.17 -6.48 23.94
C ALA A 29 13.76 -5.12 23.37
N ASP A 30 12.44 -4.77 23.38
CA ASP A 30 11.93 -3.48 22.93
C ASP A 30 12.38 -2.34 23.85
N PHE A 31 12.47 -2.60 25.15
CA PHE A 31 12.92 -1.61 26.14
C PHE A 31 14.42 -1.29 25.99
N VAL A 32 15.25 -2.32 25.85
CA VAL A 32 16.69 -2.18 25.62
C VAL A 32 16.97 -1.53 24.25
N GLY A 33 16.19 -1.88 23.21
CA GLY A 33 16.25 -1.25 21.89
C GLY A 33 16.02 0.27 21.93
N ARG A 34 15.09 0.74 22.77
CA ARG A 34 14.75 2.16 22.89
C ARG A 34 15.86 3.05 23.46
N THR A 35 16.60 2.57 24.45
CA THR A 35 17.72 3.32 25.04
C THR A 35 18.88 3.45 24.05
N GLY A 36 19.24 2.36 23.35
CA GLY A 36 20.22 2.36 22.28
C GLY A 36 19.82 3.23 21.09
N SER A 37 18.52 3.28 20.76
CA SER A 37 18.01 4.07 19.64
C SER A 37 18.08 5.59 19.89
N SER A 38 17.92 6.04 21.14
CA SER A 38 18.02 7.45 21.51
C SER A 38 19.44 7.99 21.39
N ALA A 39 20.42 7.22 21.85
CA ALA A 39 21.84 7.57 21.72
C ALA A 39 22.29 7.60 20.22
N SER A 40 21.86 6.61 19.43
CA SER A 40 22.14 6.53 18.00
C SER A 40 21.53 7.72 17.24
N ARG A 41 20.29 8.12 17.57
CA ARG A 41 19.64 9.29 16.96
C ARG A 41 20.33 10.61 17.38
N ALA A 42 20.77 10.72 18.62
CA ALA A 42 21.54 11.88 19.07
C ALA A 42 22.90 11.98 18.33
N ALA A 43 23.59 10.88 18.14
CA ALA A 43 24.82 10.82 17.37
C ALA A 43 24.59 11.16 15.88
N ALA A 44 23.51 10.64 15.28
CA ALA A 44 23.12 11.00 13.91
C ALA A 44 22.77 12.47 13.76
N ARG A 45 22.02 13.06 14.74
CA ARG A 45 21.75 14.50 14.77
C ARG A 45 23.02 15.34 14.82
N ARG A 46 23.98 15.00 15.68
CA ARG A 46 25.27 15.72 15.77
C ARG A 46 26.04 15.67 14.46
N ARG A 47 25.99 14.54 13.75
CA ARG A 47 26.61 14.39 12.41
C ARG A 47 25.97 15.27 11.34
N LEU A 48 24.65 15.52 11.43
CA LEU A 48 23.96 16.42 10.51
C LEU A 48 24.18 17.90 10.84
N GLU A 49 24.36 18.23 12.13
CA GLU A 49 24.66 19.61 12.58
C GLU A 49 26.11 20.02 12.16
N ALA A 50 27.01 19.04 12.04
CA ALA A 50 28.37 19.21 11.49
C ALA A 50 28.56 18.17 10.37
N PRO A 51 28.09 18.44 9.14
CA PRO A 51 28.16 17.48 8.06
C PRO A 51 29.60 17.12 7.74
N LEU A 52 29.90 15.82 7.79
CA LEU A 52 31.19 15.31 7.33
C LEU A 52 31.33 15.59 5.83
N PRO A 53 32.53 15.98 5.36
CA PRO A 53 32.77 16.09 3.94
C PRO A 53 32.51 14.75 3.26
N VAL A 54 31.88 14.79 2.09
CA VAL A 54 31.66 13.56 1.31
C VAL A 54 33.02 12.98 0.93
N PRO A 55 33.30 11.71 1.21
CA PRO A 55 34.54 11.08 0.79
C PRO A 55 34.64 11.07 -0.74
N VAL A 56 35.85 11.20 -1.27
CA VAL A 56 36.08 11.16 -2.72
C VAL A 56 35.61 9.83 -3.28
N ALA A 57 34.74 9.90 -4.27
CA ALA A 57 34.21 8.72 -4.95
C ALA A 57 35.29 8.05 -5.81
N ARG A 58 35.46 6.74 -5.66
CA ARG A 58 36.37 5.92 -6.49
C ARG A 58 35.68 5.59 -7.82
N LEU A 59 35.93 6.40 -8.84
CA LEU A 59 35.26 6.29 -10.14
C LEU A 59 35.68 5.05 -10.96
N ASP A 60 36.77 4.37 -10.55
CA ASP A 60 37.22 3.08 -11.10
C ASP A 60 36.34 1.90 -10.71
N ARG A 61 35.49 2.05 -9.71
CA ARG A 61 34.58 0.99 -9.27
C ARG A 61 33.28 1.02 -10.04
N VAL A 62 32.88 -0.12 -10.60
CA VAL A 62 31.64 -0.30 -11.35
C VAL A 62 30.63 -1.04 -10.49
N GLY A 63 29.40 -0.52 -10.43
CA GLY A 63 28.29 -1.14 -9.74
C GLY A 63 27.64 -2.28 -10.54
N ALA A 64 26.74 -2.99 -9.88
CA ALA A 64 25.99 -4.05 -10.53
C ALA A 64 25.06 -3.50 -11.62
N ALA A 65 25.09 -4.13 -12.79
CA ALA A 65 24.03 -3.97 -13.79
C ALA A 65 22.88 -4.92 -13.41
N TRP A 66 21.73 -4.36 -13.10
CA TRP A 66 20.59 -5.15 -12.63
C TRP A 66 19.29 -4.87 -13.39
N LEU A 67 19.24 -3.86 -14.25
CA LEU A 67 18.20 -3.71 -15.26
C LEU A 67 18.74 -4.22 -16.60
N PRO A 68 18.00 -5.13 -17.26
CA PRO A 68 18.34 -5.60 -18.59
C PRO A 68 18.05 -4.52 -19.66
N LYS A 69 18.52 -4.74 -20.86
CA LYS A 69 18.05 -3.95 -22.02
C LYS A 69 16.57 -4.27 -22.25
N ALA A 70 15.77 -3.24 -22.42
CA ALA A 70 14.35 -3.36 -22.68
C ALA A 70 13.96 -2.59 -23.94
N ALA A 71 12.93 -3.09 -24.63
CA ALA A 71 12.33 -2.43 -25.77
C ALA A 71 10.81 -2.65 -25.74
N PRO A 72 10.08 -2.01 -24.79
CA PRO A 72 8.65 -2.22 -24.62
C PRO A 72 7.87 -1.93 -25.89
N ALA A 73 6.84 -2.75 -26.16
CA ALA A 73 5.95 -2.56 -27.28
C ALA A 73 5.15 -1.24 -27.18
N GLN A 74 4.72 -0.89 -25.97
CA GLN A 74 3.93 0.33 -25.70
C GLN A 74 4.79 1.58 -25.47
N ARG A 75 5.53 2.00 -26.51
CA ARG A 75 6.42 3.17 -26.42
C ARG A 75 5.67 4.49 -26.31
N GLY A 76 4.50 4.61 -26.94
CA GLY A 76 3.72 5.85 -27.04
C GLY A 76 3.38 6.45 -25.69
N VAL A 77 2.96 5.65 -24.72
CA VAL A 77 2.59 6.10 -23.36
C VAL A 77 3.77 6.73 -22.64
N VAL A 78 4.96 6.12 -22.74
CA VAL A 78 6.18 6.66 -22.11
C VAL A 78 6.56 7.99 -22.74
N LEU A 79 6.51 8.10 -24.08
CA LEU A 79 6.87 9.33 -24.80
C LEU A 79 5.88 10.46 -24.52
N GLN A 80 4.56 10.17 -24.52
CA GLN A 80 3.53 11.15 -24.16
C GLN A 80 3.78 11.68 -22.74
N ARG A 81 4.00 10.79 -21.77
CA ARG A 81 4.25 11.19 -20.38
C ARG A 81 5.55 11.99 -20.25
N ALA A 82 6.60 11.64 -20.98
CA ALA A 82 7.85 12.41 -20.97
C ALA A 82 7.65 13.83 -21.55
N ASP A 83 6.83 13.97 -22.60
CA ASP A 83 6.50 15.25 -23.19
C ASP A 83 5.59 16.09 -22.27
N GLU A 84 4.65 15.45 -21.54
CA GLU A 84 3.87 16.10 -20.47
C GLU A 84 4.82 16.69 -19.41
N VAL A 85 5.80 15.91 -18.92
CA VAL A 85 6.78 16.38 -17.92
C VAL A 85 7.58 17.57 -18.44
N LEU A 86 8.12 17.50 -19.66
CA LEU A 86 8.89 18.61 -20.26
C LEU A 86 8.03 19.88 -20.48
N SER A 87 6.72 19.72 -20.64
CA SER A 87 5.77 20.85 -20.72
C SER A 87 5.33 21.38 -19.35
N GLY A 88 5.87 20.83 -18.26
CA GLY A 88 5.54 21.24 -16.89
C GLY A 88 4.27 20.62 -16.31
N GLN A 89 3.76 19.53 -16.92
CA GLN A 89 2.61 18.79 -16.44
C GLN A 89 3.06 17.57 -15.64
N TRP A 90 2.60 17.47 -14.40
CA TRP A 90 3.03 16.46 -13.43
C TRP A 90 1.84 15.62 -12.96
N ARG A 91 2.00 14.30 -12.94
CA ARG A 91 0.99 13.39 -12.37
C ARG A 91 1.33 13.07 -10.93
N ILE A 92 0.52 13.57 -10.01
CA ILE A 92 0.63 13.25 -8.58
C ILE A 92 -0.68 12.58 -8.16
N PHE A 93 -0.61 11.31 -7.77
CA PHE A 93 -1.78 10.45 -7.63
C PHE A 93 -2.59 10.43 -8.94
N SER A 94 -3.90 10.50 -8.88
CA SER A 94 -4.79 10.60 -10.05
C SER A 94 -4.83 11.99 -10.71
N ARG A 95 -4.19 13.02 -10.11
CA ARG A 95 -4.27 14.43 -10.56
C ARG A 95 -3.17 14.79 -11.53
N LEU A 96 -3.51 15.53 -12.60
CA LEU A 96 -2.56 16.17 -13.51
C LEU A 96 -2.43 17.65 -13.12
N LEU A 97 -1.23 18.09 -12.76
CA LEU A 97 -0.96 19.42 -12.20
C LEU A 97 0.08 20.17 -13.05
N GLY A 98 -0.17 21.43 -13.33
CA GLY A 98 0.76 22.33 -14.01
C GLY A 98 1.73 22.96 -13.01
N LEU A 99 2.87 22.30 -12.77
CA LEU A 99 3.87 22.75 -11.79
C LEU A 99 5.08 23.45 -12.40
N GLY A 100 5.12 23.60 -13.73
CA GLY A 100 6.26 24.13 -14.45
C GLY A 100 7.40 23.10 -14.64
N PHE A 101 8.44 23.49 -15.39
CA PHE A 101 9.61 22.65 -15.65
C PHE A 101 10.92 23.46 -15.60
N PRO A 102 11.85 23.16 -14.67
CA PRO A 102 11.66 22.30 -13.50
C PRO A 102 10.66 22.90 -12.51
N PRO A 103 10.05 22.08 -11.61
CA PRO A 103 9.10 22.59 -10.62
C PRO A 103 9.81 23.32 -9.47
N GLU A 104 9.06 24.08 -8.68
CA GLU A 104 9.53 24.55 -7.38
C GLU A 104 9.46 23.40 -6.35
N TRP A 105 10.57 22.71 -6.15
CA TRP A 105 10.64 21.47 -5.35
C TRP A 105 10.22 21.59 -3.88
N ASN A 106 10.22 22.80 -3.32
CA ASN A 106 9.76 23.07 -1.95
C ASN A 106 8.35 23.65 -1.90
N ARG A 107 7.69 23.88 -3.05
CA ARG A 107 6.29 24.27 -3.12
C ARG A 107 5.41 23.03 -3.04
N ASN A 108 4.54 22.96 -2.02
CA ASN A 108 3.59 21.87 -1.92
C ASN A 108 2.51 22.02 -3.00
N PRO A 109 2.33 21.03 -3.88
CA PRO A 109 1.28 21.07 -4.91
C PRO A 109 -0.13 21.19 -4.34
N ASP A 110 -0.36 20.68 -3.12
CA ASP A 110 -1.59 20.89 -2.38
C ASP A 110 -1.53 22.22 -1.62
N GLY A 111 -2.41 23.16 -1.98
CA GLY A 111 -2.49 24.50 -1.37
C GLY A 111 -1.38 25.48 -1.80
N GLU A 112 -0.50 25.11 -2.72
CA GLU A 112 0.57 25.95 -3.29
C GLU A 112 1.50 26.63 -2.25
N VAL A 113 1.66 26.01 -1.08
CA VAL A 113 2.46 26.55 0.03
C VAL A 113 3.96 26.32 -0.23
N LEU A 114 4.76 27.38 -0.21
CA LEU A 114 6.21 27.27 -0.25
C LEU A 114 6.76 26.96 1.15
N LEU A 115 7.34 25.77 1.31
CA LEU A 115 7.90 25.33 2.57
C LEU A 115 9.30 25.87 2.83
N PRO A 116 9.63 26.26 4.07
CA PRO A 116 10.93 26.82 4.41
C PRO A 116 12.06 25.79 4.36
N ILE A 117 13.28 26.25 4.04
CA ILE A 117 14.50 25.42 4.04
C ILE A 117 15.10 25.41 5.46
N THR A 118 14.36 24.86 6.41
CA THR A 118 14.77 24.66 7.81
C THR A 118 15.01 23.17 8.12
N ASP A 119 15.14 22.77 9.39
CA ASP A 119 15.22 21.34 9.74
C ASP A 119 13.85 20.66 9.48
N GLY A 120 13.71 19.98 8.36
CA GLY A 120 12.46 19.33 7.94
C GLY A 120 11.91 18.30 8.95
N ARG A 121 12.76 17.73 9.80
CA ARG A 121 12.36 16.78 10.83
C ARG A 121 11.65 17.44 12.03
N ARG A 122 11.73 18.77 12.14
CA ARG A 122 11.05 19.58 13.16
C ARG A 122 9.78 20.22 12.63
N MET A 123 9.49 20.13 11.35
CA MET A 123 8.26 20.66 10.77
C MET A 123 7.03 19.91 11.29
N ALA A 124 5.99 20.67 11.62
CA ALA A 124 4.72 20.13 12.10
C ALA A 124 3.80 19.76 10.93
N PHE A 125 4.15 18.78 10.12
CA PHE A 125 3.40 18.36 8.92
C PHE A 125 1.95 17.93 9.16
N ARG A 126 1.49 17.91 10.41
CA ARG A 126 0.08 17.71 10.76
C ARG A 126 -0.76 18.96 10.61
N ASP A 127 -0.13 20.12 10.62
CA ASP A 127 -0.76 21.40 10.36
C ASP A 127 -0.87 21.59 8.84
N THR A 128 -1.93 21.04 8.27
CA THR A 128 -2.19 21.13 6.84
C THR A 128 -2.58 22.54 6.41
N ALA A 129 -3.08 23.38 7.30
CA ALA A 129 -3.36 24.79 7.01
C ALA A 129 -2.06 25.58 6.75
N ALA A 130 -0.98 25.22 7.47
CA ALA A 130 0.31 25.89 7.32
C ALA A 130 1.19 25.27 6.22
N HIS A 131 1.00 24.01 5.85
CA HIS A 131 1.95 23.25 5.02
C HIS A 131 1.32 22.57 3.81
N GLY A 132 -0.02 22.55 3.68
CA GLY A 132 -0.74 21.66 2.78
C GLY A 132 -0.58 20.19 3.17
N ASP A 133 -1.15 19.28 2.40
CA ASP A 133 -0.90 17.86 2.60
C ASP A 133 0.51 17.49 2.12
N VAL A 134 1.37 17.12 3.07
CA VAL A 134 2.77 16.76 2.81
C VAL A 134 2.93 15.57 1.86
N LYS A 135 1.89 14.76 1.68
CA LYS A 135 1.92 13.63 0.74
C LYS A 135 2.15 14.09 -0.69
N TYR A 136 1.51 15.18 -1.12
CA TYR A 136 1.71 15.75 -2.46
C TYR A 136 3.14 16.22 -2.68
N LEU A 137 3.73 16.90 -1.69
CA LEU A 137 5.12 17.32 -1.75
C LEU A 137 6.08 16.11 -1.84
N ARG A 138 5.83 15.06 -1.06
CA ARG A 138 6.63 13.83 -1.05
C ARG A 138 6.56 13.12 -2.39
N GLU A 139 5.36 12.96 -2.95
CA GLU A 139 5.18 12.32 -4.26
C GLU A 139 5.92 13.08 -5.37
N LEU A 140 5.83 14.42 -5.40
CA LEU A 140 6.59 15.27 -6.33
C LEU A 140 8.10 15.00 -6.23
N ASN A 141 8.62 14.84 -5.02
CA ASN A 141 10.05 14.71 -4.74
C ASN A 141 10.57 13.26 -4.75
N ARG A 142 9.79 12.27 -5.22
CA ARG A 142 10.23 10.89 -5.43
C ARG A 142 11.04 10.68 -6.70
N HIS A 143 11.07 11.66 -7.58
CA HIS A 143 11.78 11.66 -8.85
C HIS A 143 11.35 10.54 -9.82
N ARG A 144 10.08 10.18 -9.81
CA ARG A 144 9.52 9.19 -10.73
C ARG A 144 9.55 9.70 -12.18
N GLU A 145 9.34 10.98 -12.38
CA GLU A 145 9.35 11.66 -13.68
C GLU A 145 10.75 11.66 -14.32
N LEU A 146 11.80 11.62 -13.50
CA LEU A 146 13.17 11.44 -13.97
C LEU A 146 13.37 10.06 -14.63
N VAL A 147 12.72 9.02 -14.08
CA VAL A 147 12.71 7.68 -14.69
C VAL A 147 12.00 7.71 -16.05
N VAL A 148 10.88 8.42 -16.16
CA VAL A 148 10.13 8.57 -17.41
C VAL A 148 10.98 9.23 -18.50
N LEU A 149 11.72 10.30 -18.16
CA LEU A 149 12.64 10.96 -19.10
C LEU A 149 13.79 10.03 -19.54
N ALA A 150 14.34 9.26 -18.60
CA ALA A 150 15.40 8.28 -18.91
C ALA A 150 14.89 7.17 -19.84
N GLN A 151 13.66 6.66 -19.63
CA GLN A 151 13.01 5.71 -20.52
C GLN A 151 12.81 6.31 -21.92
N ALA A 152 12.30 7.55 -22.02
CA ALA A 152 12.07 8.22 -23.29
C ALA A 152 13.36 8.45 -24.06
N TRP A 153 14.46 8.81 -23.38
CA TRP A 153 15.79 8.91 -23.97
C TRP A 153 16.28 7.56 -24.49
N GLN A 154 16.18 6.51 -23.70
CA GLN A 154 16.62 5.16 -24.11
C GLN A 154 15.85 4.64 -25.33
N LEU A 155 14.54 4.97 -25.43
CA LEU A 155 13.69 4.57 -26.55
C LEU A 155 13.97 5.32 -27.84
N THR A 156 14.47 6.57 -27.77
CA THR A 156 14.51 7.49 -28.92
C THR A 156 15.87 8.09 -29.23
N GLY A 157 16.80 8.12 -28.27
CA GLY A 157 18.07 8.87 -28.35
C GLY A 157 17.89 10.38 -28.44
N ARG A 158 16.68 10.93 -28.24
CA ARG A 158 16.44 12.38 -28.39
C ARG A 158 17.04 13.16 -27.23
N GLN A 159 17.97 14.08 -27.55
CA GLN A 159 18.74 14.86 -26.60
C GLN A 159 17.86 15.62 -25.58
N ARG A 160 16.71 16.15 -26.00
CA ARG A 160 15.78 16.91 -25.12
C ARG A 160 15.39 16.17 -23.83
N TYR A 161 15.29 14.83 -23.86
CA TYR A 161 14.96 14.06 -22.67
C TYR A 161 16.15 13.93 -21.72
N LEU A 162 17.36 13.85 -22.28
CA LEU A 162 18.59 13.84 -21.50
C LEU A 162 18.84 15.21 -20.84
N ASP A 163 18.66 16.30 -21.60
CA ASP A 163 18.78 17.67 -21.11
C ASP A 163 17.74 17.96 -20.01
N GLY A 164 16.51 17.47 -20.22
CA GLY A 164 15.46 17.55 -19.21
C GLY A 164 15.82 16.82 -17.92
N ALA A 165 16.41 15.63 -18.01
CA ALA A 165 16.88 14.88 -16.85
C ALA A 165 18.01 15.62 -16.11
N ALA A 166 18.96 16.21 -16.84
CA ALA A 166 20.01 17.06 -16.27
C ALA A 166 19.43 18.22 -15.47
N LEU A 167 18.53 18.98 -16.11
CA LEU A 167 17.91 20.18 -15.52
C LEU A 167 17.10 19.86 -14.26
N LEU A 168 16.35 18.71 -14.24
CA LEU A 168 15.65 18.28 -13.04
C LEU A 168 16.61 17.99 -11.87
N LEU A 169 17.71 17.28 -12.13
CA LEU A 169 18.71 16.98 -11.11
C LEU A 169 19.39 18.24 -10.58
N GLU A 170 19.89 19.10 -11.47
CA GLU A 170 20.56 20.36 -11.11
C GLU A 170 19.64 21.27 -10.28
N SER A 171 18.39 21.45 -10.72
CA SER A 171 17.42 22.28 -10.03
C SER A 171 17.08 21.72 -8.65
N TRP A 172 16.98 20.38 -8.52
CA TRP A 172 16.70 19.77 -7.22
C TRP A 172 17.88 19.94 -6.25
N PHE A 173 19.13 19.72 -6.70
CA PHE A 173 20.31 19.91 -5.85
C PHE A 173 20.43 21.34 -5.36
N ALA A 174 20.10 22.32 -6.21
CA ALA A 174 20.12 23.73 -5.85
C ALA A 174 19.02 24.10 -4.82
N GLN A 175 17.80 23.57 -4.99
CA GLN A 175 16.65 23.94 -4.16
C GLN A 175 16.53 23.12 -2.87
N CYS A 176 17.07 21.90 -2.83
CA CYS A 176 16.89 20.94 -1.73
C CYS A 176 18.23 20.58 -1.04
N PRO A 177 18.96 21.55 -0.48
CA PRO A 177 20.29 21.33 0.08
C PRO A 177 20.24 20.39 1.29
N HIS A 178 21.13 19.39 1.32
CA HIS A 178 21.27 18.50 2.48
C HIS A 178 21.83 19.25 3.69
N PRO A 179 21.32 19.02 4.91
CA PRO A 179 20.18 18.16 5.31
C PRO A 179 18.91 18.98 5.63
N ARG A 180 18.65 20.05 4.91
CA ARG A 180 17.61 21.05 5.22
C ARG A 180 16.39 20.91 4.30
N GLY A 181 15.24 21.40 4.78
CA GLY A 181 13.97 21.40 4.06
C GLY A 181 13.15 20.13 4.28
N ALA A 182 11.89 20.18 3.83
CA ALA A 182 10.93 19.11 3.95
C ALA A 182 11.38 17.81 3.27
N ASN A 183 12.20 17.92 2.20
CA ASN A 183 12.72 16.78 1.44
C ASN A 183 13.73 15.91 2.20
N TRP A 184 14.22 16.39 3.35
CA TRP A 184 15.09 15.66 4.28
C TRP A 184 14.39 15.33 5.60
N SER A 185 13.05 15.23 5.60
CA SER A 185 12.25 14.90 6.78
C SER A 185 12.01 13.40 6.97
N SER A 186 12.10 12.59 5.91
CA SER A 186 11.75 11.17 5.88
C SER A 186 12.86 10.34 5.23
N ALA A 187 13.34 9.32 5.95
CA ALA A 187 14.30 8.36 5.43
C ALA A 187 13.68 7.47 4.33
N LEU A 188 12.38 7.17 4.41
CA LEU A 188 11.64 6.44 3.37
C LEU A 188 11.65 7.20 2.04
N GLU A 189 11.36 8.51 2.05
CA GLU A 189 11.35 9.31 0.83
C GLU A 189 12.76 9.43 0.20
N ALA A 190 13.79 9.52 1.04
CA ALA A 190 15.18 9.45 0.58
C ALA A 190 15.51 8.09 -0.05
N ALA A 191 14.97 6.99 0.48
CA ALA A 191 15.16 5.65 -0.06
C ALA A 191 14.46 5.46 -1.40
N ILE A 192 13.23 5.96 -1.55
CA ILE A 192 12.49 5.92 -2.83
C ILE A 192 13.24 6.72 -3.90
N ARG A 193 13.77 7.91 -3.57
CA ARG A 193 14.64 8.66 -4.50
C ARG A 193 15.85 7.84 -4.93
N LEU A 194 16.54 7.16 -4.01
CA LEU A 194 17.71 6.32 -4.36
C LEU A 194 17.32 5.17 -5.30
N ILE A 195 16.17 4.54 -5.11
CA ILE A 195 15.69 3.48 -6.01
C ILE A 195 15.41 4.05 -7.41
N ASN A 196 14.73 5.20 -7.51
CA ASN A 196 14.48 5.86 -8.79
C ASN A 196 15.78 6.35 -9.45
N TRP A 197 16.70 6.94 -8.68
CA TRP A 197 18.00 7.35 -9.20
C TRP A 197 18.83 6.16 -9.68
N ALA A 198 18.79 5.02 -8.97
CA ALA A 198 19.46 3.81 -9.42
C ALA A 198 18.86 3.29 -10.72
N THR A 199 17.53 3.35 -10.87
CA THR A 199 16.83 3.00 -12.11
C THR A 199 17.29 3.92 -13.26
N VAL A 200 17.28 5.24 -13.05
CA VAL A 200 17.76 6.24 -14.03
C VAL A 200 19.22 5.99 -14.39
N TRP A 201 20.07 5.75 -13.38
CA TRP A 201 21.48 5.45 -13.58
C TRP A 201 21.68 4.25 -14.50
N GLN A 202 20.92 3.18 -14.31
CA GLN A 202 20.98 2.00 -15.19
C GLN A 202 20.50 2.32 -16.61
N LEU A 203 19.39 3.04 -16.74
CA LEU A 203 18.80 3.40 -18.03
C LEU A 203 19.69 4.33 -18.86
N LEU A 204 20.42 5.22 -18.21
CA LEU A 204 21.31 6.21 -18.87
C LEU A 204 22.74 5.69 -19.09
N GLY A 205 23.07 4.45 -18.77
CA GLY A 205 24.38 3.86 -19.02
C GLY A 205 25.40 4.04 -17.89
N GLY A 206 24.97 4.36 -16.68
CA GLY A 206 25.80 4.42 -15.49
C GLY A 206 26.88 5.49 -15.56
N MET A 207 28.12 5.12 -15.19
CA MET A 207 29.29 6.03 -15.23
C MET A 207 29.62 6.54 -16.64
N GLN A 208 29.18 5.83 -17.67
CA GLN A 208 29.43 6.15 -19.09
C GLN A 208 28.27 6.93 -19.72
N SER A 209 27.32 7.39 -18.92
CA SER A 209 26.19 8.17 -19.41
C SER A 209 26.63 9.41 -20.19
N PRO A 210 26.04 9.70 -21.36
CA PRO A 210 26.24 10.97 -22.07
C PRO A 210 25.93 12.20 -21.21
N LEU A 211 25.11 12.04 -20.17
CA LEU A 211 24.81 13.07 -19.19
C LEU A 211 26.07 13.65 -18.51
N PHE A 212 27.16 12.90 -18.47
CA PHE A 212 28.40 13.25 -17.79
C PHE A 212 29.52 13.75 -18.74
N GLU A 213 29.18 13.98 -19.99
CA GLU A 213 30.13 14.51 -20.96
C GLU A 213 30.44 16.01 -20.73
N GLY A 214 31.64 16.41 -21.09
CA GLY A 214 32.09 17.79 -20.93
C GLY A 214 32.27 18.25 -19.48
N PRO A 215 32.65 19.52 -19.26
CA PRO A 215 32.89 20.07 -17.93
C PRO A 215 31.62 20.12 -17.05
N VAL A 216 30.49 20.56 -17.62
CA VAL A 216 29.21 20.66 -16.91
C VAL A 216 28.69 19.27 -16.50
N GLY A 217 28.73 18.28 -17.39
CA GLY A 217 28.33 16.92 -17.07
C GLY A 217 29.20 16.27 -15.98
N LYS A 218 30.50 16.60 -15.93
CA LYS A 218 31.39 16.16 -14.85
C LYS A 218 31.02 16.77 -13.49
N LEU A 219 30.59 18.03 -13.47
CA LEU A 219 30.08 18.68 -12.25
C LEU A 219 28.76 18.01 -11.80
N LEU A 220 27.80 17.87 -12.70
CA LEU A 220 26.54 17.19 -12.43
C LEU A 220 26.76 15.78 -11.86
N ARG A 221 27.69 15.00 -12.44
CA ARG A 221 28.06 13.68 -11.91
C ARG A 221 28.56 13.77 -10.46
N THR A 222 29.42 14.75 -10.17
CA THR A 222 29.98 14.94 -8.83
C THR A 222 28.87 15.28 -7.83
N ASP A 223 27.98 16.20 -8.18
CA ASP A 223 26.89 16.64 -7.33
C ASP A 223 25.89 15.50 -7.10
N TRP A 224 25.59 14.72 -8.14
CA TRP A 224 24.71 13.56 -8.00
C TRP A 224 25.32 12.47 -7.10
N LEU A 225 26.60 12.13 -7.30
CA LEU A 225 27.30 11.19 -6.43
C LEU A 225 27.34 11.68 -4.98
N ASN A 226 27.64 12.95 -4.74
CA ASN A 226 27.61 13.55 -3.40
C ASN A 226 26.22 13.43 -2.77
N SER A 227 25.17 13.73 -3.54
CA SER A 227 23.80 13.61 -3.06
C SER A 227 23.40 12.16 -2.76
N ILE A 228 23.82 11.19 -3.58
CA ILE A 228 23.63 9.74 -3.32
C ILE A 228 24.23 9.35 -1.97
N TRP A 229 25.48 9.78 -1.71
CA TRP A 229 26.14 9.48 -0.44
C TRP A 229 25.37 10.09 0.74
N HIS A 230 24.94 11.35 0.62
CA HIS A 230 24.14 12.01 1.65
C HIS A 230 22.81 11.28 1.91
N HIS A 231 22.10 10.83 0.87
CA HIS A 231 20.87 10.07 1.02
C HIS A 231 21.12 8.76 1.78
N ALA A 232 22.13 7.98 1.39
CA ALA A 232 22.43 6.71 2.02
C ALA A 232 22.84 6.88 3.50
N GLU A 233 23.67 7.88 3.82
CA GLU A 233 24.06 8.16 5.22
C GLU A 233 22.88 8.74 6.03
N PHE A 234 22.02 9.55 5.42
CA PHE A 234 20.79 10.03 6.06
C PHE A 234 19.87 8.85 6.42
N ILE A 235 19.60 7.93 5.49
CA ILE A 235 18.81 6.72 5.75
C ILE A 235 19.47 5.91 6.87
N ARG A 236 20.77 5.64 6.80
CA ARG A 236 21.51 4.88 7.80
C ARG A 236 21.38 5.48 9.21
N GLY A 237 21.38 6.81 9.31
CA GLY A 237 21.27 7.55 10.57
C GLY A 237 19.85 7.62 11.14
N PHE A 238 18.82 7.63 10.27
CA PHE A 238 17.43 7.92 10.64
C PHE A 238 16.43 6.82 10.29
N ARG A 239 16.89 5.60 10.08
CA ARG A 239 16.00 4.45 9.84
C ARG A 239 14.89 4.35 10.87
N SER A 240 13.72 3.95 10.41
CA SER A 240 12.56 3.62 11.24
C SER A 240 12.90 2.51 12.23
N ARG A 241 12.40 2.64 13.46
CA ARG A 241 12.66 1.69 14.56
C ARG A 241 11.41 1.58 15.42
N ASP A 242 11.35 0.53 16.22
CA ASP A 242 10.28 0.28 17.19
C ASP A 242 8.90 0.24 16.51
N ALA A 243 7.93 0.99 17.01
CA ALA A 243 6.57 1.03 16.46
C ALA A 243 6.48 1.60 15.03
N ALA A 244 7.50 2.34 14.56
CA ALA A 244 7.61 2.81 13.18
C ALA A 244 8.34 1.81 12.26
N ALA A 245 8.75 0.65 12.77
CA ALA A 245 9.40 -0.41 12.00
C ALA A 245 8.36 -1.25 11.24
N SER A 246 7.64 -0.62 10.31
CA SER A 246 6.67 -1.20 9.40
C SER A 246 7.15 -1.01 7.94
N HIS A 247 6.27 -0.88 6.95
CA HIS A 247 6.68 -0.66 5.54
C HIS A 247 7.77 0.41 5.34
N PRO A 248 7.84 1.54 6.12
CA PRO A 248 8.94 2.49 5.93
C PRO A 248 10.31 1.87 6.13
N LEU A 249 10.46 0.97 7.11
CA LEU A 249 11.75 0.29 7.33
C LEU A 249 12.13 -0.59 6.15
N VAL A 250 11.17 -1.28 5.53
CA VAL A 250 11.42 -2.10 4.33
C VAL A 250 11.94 -1.24 3.19
N GLY A 251 11.25 -0.10 2.91
CA GLY A 251 11.69 0.83 1.88
C GLY A 251 13.08 1.42 2.15
N GLU A 252 13.36 1.81 3.39
CA GLU A 252 14.66 2.34 3.81
C GLU A 252 15.79 1.33 3.63
N LEU A 253 15.56 0.06 3.98
CA LEU A 253 16.52 -1.02 3.79
C LEU A 253 16.71 -1.36 2.30
N ALA A 254 15.63 -1.34 1.52
CA ALA A 254 15.68 -1.55 0.07
C ALA A 254 16.50 -0.45 -0.62
N GLY A 255 16.25 0.82 -0.29
CA GLY A 255 17.02 1.94 -0.81
C GLY A 255 18.52 1.85 -0.48
N LEU A 256 18.86 1.49 0.77
CA LEU A 256 20.26 1.26 1.16
C LEU A 256 20.90 0.11 0.38
N PHE A 257 20.18 -1.01 0.22
CA PHE A 257 20.71 -2.16 -0.50
C PHE A 257 20.94 -1.83 -1.98
N VAL A 258 19.94 -1.24 -2.64
CA VAL A 258 20.02 -0.81 -4.04
C VAL A 258 21.15 0.19 -4.23
N ALA A 259 21.28 1.18 -3.35
CA ALA A 259 22.37 2.15 -3.41
C ALA A 259 23.75 1.48 -3.29
N GLY A 260 23.94 0.60 -2.29
CA GLY A 260 25.21 -0.09 -2.10
C GLY A 260 25.56 -1.10 -3.20
N ALA A 261 24.56 -1.62 -3.95
CA ALA A 261 24.76 -2.47 -5.10
C ALA A 261 25.09 -1.68 -6.38
N THR A 262 24.44 -0.53 -6.56
CA THR A 262 24.55 0.31 -7.76
C THR A 262 25.80 1.21 -7.71
N TRP A 263 26.15 1.73 -6.52
CA TRP A 263 27.24 2.70 -6.34
C TRP A 263 28.29 2.24 -5.34
N PRO A 264 29.24 1.35 -5.75
CA PRO A 264 30.30 0.83 -4.87
C PRO A 264 31.50 1.80 -4.72
N GLN A 265 31.33 3.06 -5.09
CA GLN A 265 32.39 4.08 -5.16
C GLN A 265 33.00 4.43 -3.79
N TRP A 266 32.30 4.10 -2.70
CA TRP A 266 32.76 4.37 -1.33
C TRP A 266 32.89 3.08 -0.52
N PRO A 267 33.77 3.03 0.49
CA PRO A 267 33.81 1.91 1.43
C PRO A 267 32.48 1.67 2.15
N GLU A 268 31.75 2.75 2.46
CA GLU A 268 30.45 2.74 3.13
C GLU A 268 29.38 1.98 2.34
N ALA A 269 29.51 1.89 1.02
CA ALA A 269 28.58 1.11 0.19
C ALA A 269 28.47 -0.35 0.60
N GLN A 270 29.56 -0.93 1.17
CA GLN A 270 29.50 -2.28 1.74
C GLN A 270 28.65 -2.34 3.00
N LEU A 271 28.71 -1.29 3.83
CA LEU A 271 27.88 -1.18 5.05
C LEU A 271 26.40 -1.00 4.68
N TRP A 272 26.10 -0.18 3.67
CA TRP A 272 24.74 0.00 3.18
C TRP A 272 24.16 -1.31 2.65
N ARG A 273 24.91 -2.01 1.80
CA ARG A 273 24.51 -3.29 1.23
C ARG A 273 24.33 -4.36 2.29
N ARG A 274 25.25 -4.45 3.27
CA ARG A 274 25.14 -5.40 4.38
C ARG A 274 23.91 -5.14 5.24
N ALA A 275 23.72 -3.89 5.70
CA ALA A 275 22.58 -3.51 6.52
C ALA A 275 21.25 -3.72 5.80
N GLY A 276 21.18 -3.38 4.49
CA GLY A 276 20.01 -3.62 3.66
C GLY A 276 19.71 -5.12 3.53
N ARG A 277 20.73 -5.96 3.23
CA ARG A 277 20.56 -7.40 3.09
C ARG A 277 20.06 -8.06 4.38
N GLU A 278 20.80 -7.87 5.46
CA GLU A 278 20.46 -8.49 6.76
C GLU A 278 19.06 -8.06 7.23
N GLY A 279 18.74 -6.77 7.04
CA GLY A 279 17.43 -6.26 7.39
C GLY A 279 16.30 -6.82 6.52
N LEU A 280 16.46 -6.83 5.20
CA LEU A 280 15.40 -7.32 4.28
C LEU A 280 15.13 -8.82 4.42
N GLU A 281 16.17 -9.65 4.65
CA GLU A 281 16.00 -11.09 4.96
C GLU A 281 15.15 -11.30 6.23
N CYS A 282 15.30 -10.43 7.22
CA CYS A 282 14.49 -10.47 8.44
C CYS A 282 13.08 -9.92 8.20
N GLU A 283 12.98 -8.74 7.58
CA GLU A 283 11.71 -8.01 7.47
C GLU A 283 10.72 -8.69 6.54
N VAL A 284 11.17 -9.37 5.47
CA VAL A 284 10.27 -10.11 4.59
C VAL A 284 9.50 -11.21 5.34
N LEU A 285 10.13 -11.84 6.33
CA LEU A 285 9.50 -12.87 7.17
C LEU A 285 8.71 -12.27 8.33
N ARG A 286 9.14 -11.13 8.86
CA ARG A 286 8.49 -10.46 9.99
C ARG A 286 7.23 -9.70 9.59
N GLN A 287 7.25 -9.01 8.45
CA GLN A 287 6.15 -8.14 8.02
C GLN A 287 5.13 -8.83 7.13
N SER A 288 5.45 -9.98 6.54
CA SER A 288 4.51 -10.81 5.80
C SER A 288 4.26 -12.12 6.54
N ALA A 289 3.02 -12.56 6.60
CA ALA A 289 2.64 -13.86 7.13
C ALA A 289 3.12 -14.99 6.20
N ALA A 290 3.20 -16.25 6.65
CA ALA A 290 3.68 -17.34 5.82
C ALA A 290 2.79 -17.60 4.60
N ASP A 291 1.52 -17.23 4.70
CA ASP A 291 0.53 -17.29 3.63
C ASP A 291 0.58 -16.06 2.67
N GLY A 292 1.51 -15.14 2.88
CA GLY A 292 1.76 -14.00 2.00
C GLY A 292 1.03 -12.70 2.35
N VAL A 293 0.10 -12.70 3.30
CA VAL A 293 -0.61 -11.48 3.71
C VAL A 293 0.33 -10.53 4.45
N HIS A 294 0.41 -9.27 4.03
CA HIS A 294 1.18 -8.25 4.73
C HIS A 294 0.51 -7.88 6.05
N ARG A 295 1.28 -7.90 7.14
CA ARG A 295 0.75 -7.77 8.50
C ARG A 295 0.23 -6.38 8.86
N GLU A 296 0.42 -5.37 8.03
CA GLU A 296 -0.24 -4.07 8.20
C GLU A 296 -1.74 -4.11 7.87
N GLN A 297 -2.23 -5.23 7.30
CA GLN A 297 -3.63 -5.40 6.92
C GLN A 297 -4.13 -4.26 6.02
N ALA A 298 -3.31 -3.93 5.02
CA ALA A 298 -3.58 -2.84 4.10
C ALA A 298 -3.14 -3.24 2.68
N THR A 299 -4.10 -3.38 1.78
CA THR A 299 -3.87 -3.91 0.42
C THR A 299 -2.93 -3.01 -0.39
N GLY A 300 -3.05 -1.69 -0.26
CA GLY A 300 -2.13 -0.74 -0.90
C GLY A 300 -0.68 -0.89 -0.41
N TYR A 301 -0.48 -1.19 0.87
CA TYR A 301 0.87 -1.42 1.41
C TYR A 301 1.42 -2.80 1.09
N GLN A 302 0.56 -3.81 0.86
CA GLN A 302 0.97 -5.10 0.27
C GLN A 302 1.70 -4.87 -1.05
N GLN A 303 1.11 -4.06 -1.92
CA GLN A 303 1.66 -3.69 -3.23
C GLN A 303 2.99 -2.93 -3.10
N LEU A 304 3.02 -1.88 -2.26
CA LEU A 304 4.20 -1.02 -2.07
C LEU A 304 5.40 -1.80 -1.52
N VAL A 305 5.17 -2.65 -0.53
CA VAL A 305 6.21 -3.46 0.13
C VAL A 305 6.77 -4.52 -0.80
N TRP A 306 5.91 -5.16 -1.61
CA TRP A 306 6.37 -6.12 -2.61
C TRP A 306 7.33 -5.47 -3.62
N ASP A 307 7.04 -4.24 -4.04
CA ASP A 307 7.93 -3.48 -4.93
C ASP A 307 9.30 -3.18 -4.29
N PHE A 308 9.33 -2.80 -3.02
CA PHE A 308 10.61 -2.62 -2.31
C PHE A 308 11.46 -3.89 -2.30
N PHE A 309 10.84 -5.02 -2.01
CA PHE A 309 11.52 -6.32 -2.07
C PHE A 309 11.95 -6.65 -3.49
N LEU A 310 11.12 -6.36 -4.50
CA LEU A 310 11.45 -6.61 -5.91
C LEU A 310 12.73 -5.86 -6.33
N PHE A 311 12.79 -4.55 -6.13
CA PHE A 311 13.95 -3.75 -6.55
C PHE A 311 15.24 -4.19 -5.85
N ALA A 312 15.17 -4.47 -4.54
CA ALA A 312 16.30 -5.02 -3.82
C ALA A 312 16.68 -6.42 -4.34
N GLY A 313 15.70 -7.27 -4.61
CA GLY A 313 15.89 -8.60 -5.16
C GLY A 313 16.58 -8.62 -6.52
N LEU A 314 16.15 -7.74 -7.44
CA LEU A 314 16.77 -7.58 -8.76
C LEU A 314 18.21 -7.06 -8.64
N ALA A 315 18.45 -6.05 -7.79
CA ALA A 315 19.79 -5.56 -7.53
C ALA A 315 20.70 -6.65 -6.92
N ALA A 316 20.16 -7.52 -6.05
CA ALA A 316 20.92 -8.64 -5.47
C ALA A 316 21.31 -9.66 -6.54
N ARG A 317 20.40 -10.02 -7.46
CA ARG A 317 20.70 -10.89 -8.61
C ARG A 317 21.81 -10.29 -9.47
N GLY A 318 21.75 -8.99 -9.76
CA GLY A 318 22.78 -8.28 -10.51
C GLY A 318 24.17 -8.29 -9.86
N THR A 319 24.27 -8.43 -8.52
CA THR A 319 25.56 -8.59 -7.83
C THR A 319 26.09 -10.03 -7.86
N GLY A 320 25.39 -10.98 -8.44
CA GLY A 320 25.69 -12.41 -8.39
C GLY A 320 25.48 -13.06 -7.01
N LYS A 321 24.86 -12.33 -6.06
CA LYS A 321 24.56 -12.81 -4.71
C LYS A 321 23.07 -12.56 -4.39
N PRO A 322 22.16 -13.43 -4.88
CA PRO A 322 20.73 -13.30 -4.63
C PRO A 322 20.40 -13.38 -3.13
N PHE A 323 19.22 -12.95 -2.75
CA PHE A 323 18.65 -13.21 -1.44
C PHE A 323 18.33 -14.69 -1.27
N SER A 324 18.04 -15.11 -0.02
CA SER A 324 17.76 -16.51 0.33
C SER A 324 16.52 -17.07 -0.39
N ALA A 325 16.40 -18.40 -0.45
CA ALA A 325 15.20 -19.05 -0.96
C ALA A 325 13.95 -18.64 -0.15
N ALA A 326 14.08 -18.50 1.17
CA ALA A 326 12.98 -18.07 2.05
C ALA A 326 12.46 -16.65 1.69
N TYR A 327 13.37 -15.75 1.31
CA TYR A 327 13.00 -14.41 0.82
C TYR A 327 12.11 -14.50 -0.43
N TRP A 328 12.56 -15.24 -1.45
CA TRP A 328 11.84 -15.38 -2.71
C TRP A 328 10.53 -16.14 -2.57
N GLN A 329 10.50 -17.21 -1.76
CA GLN A 329 9.27 -17.96 -1.46
C GLN A 329 8.22 -17.07 -0.77
N ARG A 330 8.65 -16.18 0.15
CA ARG A 330 7.72 -15.25 0.78
C ARG A 330 7.19 -14.23 -0.21
N MET A 331 8.01 -13.73 -1.12
CA MET A 331 7.56 -12.82 -2.18
C MET A 331 6.56 -13.50 -3.15
N GLU A 332 6.77 -14.77 -3.47
CA GLU A 332 5.81 -15.54 -4.27
C GLU A 332 4.49 -15.70 -3.52
N ALA A 333 4.51 -16.10 -2.26
CA ALA A 333 3.31 -16.21 -1.42
C ALA A 333 2.53 -14.88 -1.33
N MET A 334 3.22 -13.73 -1.29
CA MET A 334 2.56 -12.42 -1.33
C MET A 334 1.76 -12.20 -2.61
N LEU A 335 2.22 -12.69 -3.75
CA LEU A 335 1.49 -12.62 -5.01
C LEU A 335 0.39 -13.67 -5.11
N GLU A 336 0.56 -14.86 -4.54
CA GLU A 336 -0.50 -15.85 -4.42
C GLU A 336 -1.70 -15.30 -3.63
N TYR A 337 -1.43 -14.52 -2.56
CA TYR A 337 -2.47 -13.81 -1.84
C TYR A 337 -3.20 -12.80 -2.73
N VAL A 338 -2.47 -11.93 -3.42
CA VAL A 338 -3.06 -10.95 -4.34
C VAL A 338 -3.90 -11.64 -5.43
N ALA A 339 -3.37 -12.71 -6.05
CA ALA A 339 -4.09 -13.49 -7.05
C ALA A 339 -5.35 -14.14 -6.48
N GLY A 340 -5.31 -14.61 -5.22
CA GLY A 340 -6.43 -15.21 -4.54
C GLY A 340 -7.59 -14.25 -4.28
N ILE A 341 -7.30 -13.02 -3.86
CA ILE A 341 -8.33 -12.01 -3.56
C ILE A 341 -8.80 -11.21 -4.79
N MET A 342 -8.03 -11.20 -5.88
CA MET A 342 -8.38 -10.54 -7.13
C MET A 342 -9.54 -11.28 -7.82
N ASP A 343 -10.58 -10.57 -8.24
CA ASP A 343 -11.72 -11.14 -8.96
C ASP A 343 -11.43 -11.42 -10.45
N ALA A 344 -12.40 -11.99 -11.16
CA ALA A 344 -12.28 -12.29 -12.59
C ALA A 344 -12.24 -11.02 -13.47
N GLY A 345 -12.68 -9.86 -12.95
CA GLY A 345 -12.55 -8.56 -13.61
C GLY A 345 -11.20 -7.88 -13.36
N GLY A 346 -10.35 -8.48 -12.51
CA GLY A 346 -9.04 -7.92 -12.16
C GLY A 346 -9.07 -6.91 -11.00
N HIS A 347 -10.18 -6.78 -10.28
CA HIS A 347 -10.29 -5.88 -9.15
C HIS A 347 -9.74 -6.53 -7.88
N VAL A 348 -9.00 -5.73 -7.10
CA VAL A 348 -8.45 -6.13 -5.80
C VAL A 348 -9.14 -5.31 -4.71
N PRO A 349 -9.71 -5.95 -3.66
CA PRO A 349 -10.34 -5.23 -2.57
C PRO A 349 -9.37 -4.29 -1.83
N LEU A 350 -9.81 -3.09 -1.46
CA LEU A 350 -9.00 -2.06 -0.82
C LEU A 350 -9.09 -2.12 0.71
N PHE A 351 -8.85 -3.27 1.32
CA PHE A 351 -8.81 -3.39 2.79
C PHE A 351 -7.70 -2.51 3.37
N GLY A 352 -8.01 -1.81 4.48
CA GLY A 352 -7.09 -0.92 5.15
C GLY A 352 -6.67 0.29 4.30
N ASP A 353 -5.58 0.93 4.68
CA ASP A 353 -5.09 2.13 3.99
C ASP A 353 -4.54 1.84 2.58
N SER A 354 -4.93 2.70 1.63
CA SER A 354 -4.36 2.75 0.27
C SER A 354 -4.18 4.21 -0.14
N ASP A 355 -3.02 4.53 -0.75
CA ASP A 355 -2.68 5.90 -1.13
C ASP A 355 -2.10 6.02 -2.55
N GLU A 356 -2.32 5.02 -3.39
CA GLU A 356 -1.82 4.95 -4.78
C GLU A 356 -0.30 5.15 -4.93
N SER A 357 0.45 5.08 -3.83
CA SER A 357 1.90 5.28 -3.85
C SER A 357 2.61 4.19 -4.65
N LEU A 358 3.47 4.62 -5.57
CA LEU A 358 4.34 3.74 -6.36
C LEU A 358 5.81 3.97 -5.97
N VAL A 359 6.60 2.90 -5.93
CA VAL A 359 8.04 2.97 -5.65
C VAL A 359 8.79 3.56 -6.84
N SER A 360 8.44 3.17 -8.06
CA SER A 360 9.19 3.53 -9.27
C SER A 360 8.33 4.27 -10.29
N GLY A 361 8.98 5.12 -11.09
CA GLY A 361 8.42 5.79 -12.26
C GLY A 361 8.34 4.92 -13.53
N LEU A 362 8.75 3.65 -13.48
CA LEU A 362 8.61 2.74 -14.61
C LEU A 362 7.14 2.60 -14.99
N SER A 363 6.82 2.87 -16.26
CA SER A 363 5.45 2.91 -16.75
C SER A 363 4.82 1.52 -16.76
N ILE A 364 3.61 1.40 -16.20
CA ILE A 364 2.75 0.20 -16.27
C ILE A 364 1.78 0.24 -17.46
N GLY A 365 1.88 1.24 -18.34
CA GLY A 365 0.98 1.43 -19.47
C GLY A 365 -0.23 2.32 -19.13
N ALA A 366 -1.04 2.61 -20.16
CA ALA A 366 -2.26 3.39 -20.00
C ALA A 366 -3.33 2.56 -19.27
N GLY A 367 -3.90 3.11 -18.19
CA GLY A 367 -4.91 2.41 -17.38
C GLY A 367 -4.38 1.15 -16.66
N GLY A 368 -3.05 0.99 -16.57
CA GLY A 368 -2.43 -0.18 -15.97
C GLY A 368 -2.67 -0.27 -14.47
N CYS A 369 -2.91 -1.49 -13.99
CA CYS A 369 -3.07 -1.80 -12.57
C CYS A 369 -1.73 -2.29 -11.97
N PRO A 370 -1.26 -1.70 -10.86
CA PRO A 370 -0.02 -2.13 -10.21
C PRO A 370 -0.02 -3.61 -9.80
N PHE A 371 -1.17 -4.13 -9.38
CA PHE A 371 -1.29 -5.54 -9.00
C PHE A 371 -1.12 -6.49 -10.19
N HIS A 372 -1.72 -6.17 -11.35
CA HIS A 372 -1.51 -6.95 -12.58
C HIS A 372 -0.05 -6.93 -13.00
N SER A 373 0.61 -5.75 -12.94
CA SER A 373 2.04 -5.61 -13.22
C SER A 373 2.90 -6.48 -12.30
N GLN A 374 2.57 -6.54 -11.01
CA GLN A 374 3.29 -7.38 -10.05
C GLN A 374 3.07 -8.87 -10.31
N LEU A 375 1.83 -9.27 -10.63
CA LEU A 375 1.52 -10.66 -11.01
C LEU A 375 2.26 -11.09 -12.27
N ALA A 376 2.32 -10.24 -13.30
CA ALA A 376 3.07 -10.52 -14.54
C ALA A 376 4.58 -10.64 -14.25
N THR A 377 5.14 -9.70 -13.50
CA THR A 377 6.56 -9.73 -13.10
C THR A 377 6.86 -10.98 -12.27
N GLY A 378 6.00 -11.30 -11.30
CA GLY A 378 6.14 -12.48 -10.45
C GLY A 378 6.00 -13.79 -11.21
N ALA A 379 5.07 -13.88 -12.14
CA ALA A 379 4.91 -15.05 -13.00
C ALA A 379 6.23 -15.43 -13.68
N LEU A 380 6.91 -14.43 -14.24
CA LEU A 380 8.21 -14.61 -14.90
C LEU A 380 9.37 -14.89 -13.93
N LEU A 381 9.35 -14.28 -12.74
CA LEU A 381 10.40 -14.47 -11.73
C LEU A 381 10.37 -15.87 -11.11
N PHE A 382 9.17 -16.41 -10.92
CA PHE A 382 8.93 -17.68 -10.22
C PHE A 382 8.59 -18.83 -11.16
N GLY A 383 8.36 -18.55 -12.46
CA GLY A 383 7.91 -19.56 -13.41
C GLY A 383 6.51 -20.07 -13.08
N ASN A 384 5.62 -19.19 -12.59
CA ASN A 384 4.31 -19.57 -12.07
C ASN A 384 3.17 -19.29 -13.08
N PRO A 385 2.61 -20.32 -13.75
CA PRO A 385 1.56 -20.14 -14.77
C PRO A 385 0.25 -19.60 -14.20
N SER A 386 -0.05 -19.85 -12.91
CA SER A 386 -1.28 -19.36 -12.27
C SER A 386 -1.25 -17.85 -12.13
N LEU A 387 -0.09 -17.28 -11.75
CA LEU A 387 0.11 -15.83 -11.70
C LEU A 387 0.05 -15.22 -13.11
N ALA A 388 0.58 -15.90 -14.13
CA ALA A 388 0.51 -15.43 -15.52
C ALA A 388 -0.93 -15.32 -16.02
N ARG A 389 -1.76 -16.33 -15.77
CA ARG A 389 -3.19 -16.28 -16.14
C ARG A 389 -3.93 -15.16 -15.42
N LYS A 390 -3.65 -14.96 -14.14
CA LYS A 390 -4.28 -13.90 -13.34
C LYS A 390 -3.85 -12.51 -13.81
N ALA A 391 -2.61 -12.33 -14.23
CA ALA A 391 -2.10 -11.09 -14.81
C ALA A 391 -2.68 -10.81 -16.21
N GLY A 392 -2.97 -11.86 -16.98
CA GLY A 392 -3.52 -11.78 -18.32
C GLY A 392 -2.51 -11.40 -19.40
N MET A 393 -1.63 -10.45 -19.15
CA MET A 393 -0.64 -9.95 -20.12
C MET A 393 0.60 -9.38 -19.43
N VAL A 394 1.67 -9.24 -20.20
CA VAL A 394 2.87 -8.48 -19.80
C VAL A 394 2.61 -6.99 -20.00
N ASP A 395 2.95 -6.20 -19.01
CA ASP A 395 2.92 -4.74 -19.09
C ASP A 395 4.33 -4.15 -19.37
N PRO A 396 4.42 -2.86 -19.79
CA PRO A 396 5.71 -2.24 -20.10
C PRO A 396 6.70 -2.24 -18.93
N ARG A 397 6.24 -2.13 -17.68
CA ARG A 397 7.11 -2.17 -16.50
C ARG A 397 7.80 -3.52 -16.37
N THR A 398 7.07 -4.61 -16.58
CA THR A 398 7.61 -5.98 -16.57
C THR A 398 8.68 -6.14 -17.64
N GLU A 399 8.47 -5.61 -18.85
CA GLU A 399 9.48 -5.62 -19.91
C GLU A 399 10.74 -4.81 -19.51
N TRP A 400 10.58 -3.64 -18.87
CA TRP A 400 11.71 -2.86 -18.37
C TRP A 400 12.50 -3.58 -17.27
N LEU A 401 11.83 -4.34 -16.42
CA LEU A 401 12.45 -5.04 -15.29
C LEU A 401 13.10 -6.36 -15.71
N LEU A 402 12.54 -7.08 -16.69
CA LEU A 402 12.92 -8.46 -17.01
C LEU A 402 13.47 -8.68 -18.44
N GLY A 403 13.47 -7.62 -19.27
CA GLY A 403 14.12 -7.60 -20.58
C GLY A 403 13.21 -7.95 -21.74
N VAL A 404 13.80 -7.95 -22.94
CA VAL A 404 13.11 -8.08 -24.23
C VAL A 404 12.40 -9.43 -24.43
N ASP A 405 12.85 -10.48 -23.76
CA ASP A 405 12.27 -11.82 -23.88
C ASP A 405 11.07 -12.04 -22.94
N ALA A 406 10.68 -11.02 -22.17
CA ALA A 406 9.62 -11.15 -21.17
C ALA A 406 8.29 -11.62 -21.75
N CYS A 407 7.86 -11.06 -22.89
CA CYS A 407 6.62 -11.46 -23.56
C CYS A 407 6.66 -12.92 -24.00
N GLY A 408 7.72 -13.36 -24.70
CA GLY A 408 7.83 -14.74 -25.17
C GLY A 408 7.82 -15.76 -24.03
N ARG A 409 8.58 -15.49 -22.95
CA ARG A 409 8.57 -16.36 -21.76
C ARG A 409 7.21 -16.37 -21.05
N PHE A 410 6.48 -15.27 -21.09
CA PHE A 410 5.15 -15.20 -20.50
C PHE A 410 4.13 -16.02 -21.30
N ASP A 411 4.20 -15.94 -22.64
CA ASP A 411 3.37 -16.76 -23.53
C ASP A 411 3.64 -18.26 -23.32
N GLU A 412 4.91 -18.65 -23.13
CA GLU A 412 5.27 -20.02 -22.76
C GLU A 412 4.63 -20.47 -21.44
N LEU A 413 4.56 -19.58 -20.41
CA LEU A 413 3.87 -19.90 -19.16
C LEU A 413 2.36 -20.07 -19.37
N LEU A 414 1.72 -19.25 -20.20
CA LEU A 414 0.29 -19.38 -20.50
C LEU A 414 -0.05 -20.69 -21.22
N LEU A 415 0.88 -21.23 -22.02
CA LEU A 415 0.71 -22.53 -22.72
C LEU A 415 0.84 -23.74 -21.80
N GLN A 416 1.37 -23.60 -20.58
CA GLN A 416 1.48 -24.68 -19.62
C GLN A 416 0.08 -25.09 -19.12
N GLY A 417 -0.33 -26.34 -19.43
CA GLY A 417 -1.71 -26.79 -19.38
C GLY A 417 -2.33 -27.03 -17.99
N ALA A 418 -1.58 -27.29 -16.95
CA ALA A 418 -2.12 -27.58 -15.62
C ALA A 418 -2.40 -26.30 -14.84
N VAL A 419 -3.68 -26.00 -14.57
CA VAL A 419 -4.09 -24.87 -13.70
C VAL A 419 -4.17 -25.36 -12.29
N ALA A 420 -3.29 -24.85 -11.40
CA ALA A 420 -3.51 -25.01 -9.98
C ALA A 420 -4.79 -24.25 -9.56
N THR A 421 -5.61 -24.83 -8.72
CA THR A 421 -6.76 -24.15 -8.11
C THR A 421 -6.22 -22.92 -7.34
N PRO A 422 -6.80 -21.74 -7.51
CA PRO A 422 -6.38 -20.56 -6.77
C PRO A 422 -6.40 -20.82 -5.26
N ARG A 423 -5.39 -20.31 -4.55
CA ARG A 423 -5.39 -20.36 -3.10
C ARG A 423 -6.52 -19.49 -2.56
N THR A 424 -7.28 -20.02 -1.61
CA THR A 424 -8.47 -19.37 -1.06
C THR A 424 -8.36 -19.08 0.44
N ASP A 425 -7.47 -19.76 1.14
CA ASP A 425 -7.36 -19.65 2.59
C ASP A 425 -5.99 -19.10 2.98
N PHE A 426 -6.01 -17.96 3.70
CA PHE A 426 -4.83 -17.26 4.20
C PHE A 426 -5.00 -17.08 5.73
N PRO A 427 -4.95 -18.19 6.49
CA PRO A 427 -5.35 -18.20 7.91
C PRO A 427 -4.40 -17.42 8.82
N GLU A 428 -3.09 -17.30 8.48
CA GLU A 428 -2.14 -16.51 9.27
C GLU A 428 -2.36 -15.01 9.10
N GLY A 429 -2.80 -14.58 7.90
CA GLY A 429 -3.23 -13.22 7.62
C GLY A 429 -4.66 -12.95 8.00
N GLY A 430 -5.46 -14.01 8.18
CA GLY A 430 -6.90 -13.94 8.51
C GLY A 430 -7.79 -13.58 7.34
N MET A 431 -7.36 -13.84 6.10
CA MET A 431 -8.14 -13.56 4.89
C MET A 431 -8.62 -14.86 4.26
N PHE A 432 -9.89 -14.88 3.83
CA PHE A 432 -10.53 -16.07 3.27
C PHE A 432 -11.35 -15.72 2.03
N VAL A 433 -11.21 -16.54 0.99
CA VAL A 433 -11.99 -16.42 -0.23
C VAL A 433 -13.00 -17.56 -0.29
N LEU A 434 -14.27 -17.20 -0.31
CA LEU A 434 -15.37 -18.14 -0.50
C LEU A 434 -16.00 -17.91 -1.88
N GLY A 435 -16.57 -18.94 -2.47
CA GLY A 435 -17.27 -18.72 -3.73
C GLY A 435 -17.42 -19.92 -4.62
N SER A 436 -18.00 -19.68 -5.79
CA SER A 436 -18.17 -20.64 -6.87
C SER A 436 -17.66 -20.06 -8.17
N GLY A 437 -17.22 -20.93 -9.10
CA GLY A 437 -16.73 -20.53 -10.41
C GLY A 437 -15.54 -19.55 -10.37
N LEU A 438 -14.69 -19.61 -9.34
CA LEU A 438 -13.58 -18.67 -9.16
C LEU A 438 -12.71 -18.61 -10.41
N ASP A 439 -12.35 -17.39 -10.82
CA ASP A 439 -11.58 -17.07 -12.02
C ASP A 439 -12.28 -17.47 -13.35
N SER A 440 -13.60 -17.61 -13.32
CA SER A 440 -14.41 -17.84 -14.52
C SER A 440 -15.39 -16.68 -14.78
N PRO A 441 -16.02 -16.62 -15.97
CA PRO A 441 -17.06 -15.61 -16.26
C PRO A 441 -18.30 -15.69 -15.35
N ASP A 442 -18.51 -16.84 -14.69
CA ASP A 442 -19.63 -17.06 -13.77
C ASP A 442 -19.23 -16.98 -12.30
N GLU A 443 -18.12 -16.33 -12.04
CA GLU A 443 -17.57 -16.17 -10.69
C GLU A 443 -18.58 -15.54 -9.72
N PHE A 444 -18.72 -16.15 -8.55
CA PHE A 444 -19.31 -15.53 -7.35
C PHE A 444 -18.23 -15.56 -6.26
N ARG A 445 -17.60 -14.44 -5.97
CA ARG A 445 -16.43 -14.33 -5.09
C ARG A 445 -16.71 -13.44 -3.89
N VAL A 446 -16.48 -13.98 -2.72
CA VAL A 446 -16.51 -13.28 -1.42
C VAL A 446 -15.10 -13.28 -0.86
N VAL A 447 -14.59 -12.12 -0.47
CA VAL A 447 -13.33 -12.00 0.28
C VAL A 447 -13.66 -11.54 1.69
N ALA A 448 -13.51 -12.43 2.66
CA ALA A 448 -13.85 -12.20 4.08
C ALA A 448 -12.59 -11.86 4.89
N ASN A 449 -12.68 -10.81 5.72
CA ASN A 449 -11.64 -10.37 6.64
C ASN A 449 -11.92 -10.86 8.07
N ALA A 450 -11.19 -11.89 8.51
CA ALA A 450 -11.14 -12.36 9.90
C ALA A 450 -9.73 -12.14 10.50
N GLY A 451 -8.98 -11.18 9.95
CA GLY A 451 -7.61 -10.86 10.31
C GLY A 451 -7.48 -9.95 11.54
N PRO A 452 -6.26 -9.76 12.03
CA PRO A 452 -5.96 -8.79 13.09
C PRO A 452 -6.09 -7.36 12.56
N LEU A 453 -6.21 -6.38 13.46
CA LEU A 453 -6.32 -4.96 13.09
C LEU A 453 -5.10 -4.41 12.33
N GLY A 454 -3.94 -5.01 12.48
CA GLY A 454 -2.71 -4.57 11.81
C GLY A 454 -1.43 -4.83 12.59
N LEU A 455 -0.29 -4.40 12.05
CA LEU A 455 1.05 -4.67 12.55
C LEU A 455 1.38 -3.88 13.82
N GLY A 456 1.98 -4.56 14.79
CA GLY A 456 2.57 -3.97 16.00
C GLY A 456 1.57 -3.29 16.93
N GLY A 457 2.06 -2.51 17.89
CA GLY A 457 1.25 -1.85 18.91
C GLY A 457 0.43 -0.65 18.42
N VAL A 458 0.71 -0.13 17.22
CA VAL A 458 0.08 1.08 16.66
C VAL A 458 -1.03 0.75 15.67
N ALA A 459 -0.87 -0.34 14.89
CA ALA A 459 -1.75 -0.78 13.81
C ALA A 459 -2.15 0.39 12.88
N ALA A 460 -1.17 1.19 12.45
CA ALA A 460 -1.37 2.52 11.87
C ALA A 460 -2.28 2.53 10.63
N HIS A 461 -2.25 1.46 9.84
CA HIS A 461 -2.84 1.37 8.52
C HIS A 461 -4.02 0.40 8.41
N GLY A 462 -4.30 -0.40 9.45
CA GLY A 462 -5.51 -1.20 9.52
C GLY A 462 -6.73 -0.35 9.87
N HIS A 463 -7.90 -0.83 9.46
CA HIS A 463 -9.20 -0.24 9.75
C HIS A 463 -9.97 -1.06 10.80
N ALA A 464 -11.02 -0.49 11.39
CA ALA A 464 -11.88 -1.20 12.32
C ALA A 464 -12.93 -2.03 11.54
N ASP A 465 -12.47 -3.01 10.77
CA ASP A 465 -13.16 -3.73 9.72
C ASP A 465 -13.22 -5.26 9.94
N ALA A 466 -13.05 -5.70 11.19
CA ALA A 466 -13.16 -7.12 11.52
C ALA A 466 -14.50 -7.69 11.06
N LEU A 467 -14.45 -8.90 10.49
CA LEU A 467 -15.58 -9.61 9.92
C LEU A 467 -16.30 -8.83 8.79
N SER A 468 -15.63 -7.84 8.18
CA SER A 468 -16.10 -7.27 6.92
C SER A 468 -15.81 -8.21 5.75
N PHE A 469 -16.43 -7.93 4.62
CA PHE A 469 -16.18 -8.68 3.39
C PHE A 469 -16.52 -7.87 2.14
N THR A 470 -16.02 -8.31 1.00
CA THR A 470 -16.41 -7.81 -0.31
C THR A 470 -17.07 -8.92 -1.12
N LEU A 471 -17.91 -8.54 -2.08
CA LEU A 471 -18.56 -9.46 -3.00
C LEU A 471 -18.41 -8.97 -4.43
N SER A 472 -17.90 -9.81 -5.32
CA SER A 472 -17.98 -9.62 -6.76
C SER A 472 -18.68 -10.78 -7.44
N VAL A 473 -19.40 -10.49 -8.52
CA VAL A 473 -20.13 -11.47 -9.31
C VAL A 473 -19.81 -11.23 -10.79
N ALA A 474 -19.40 -12.28 -11.47
CA ALA A 474 -18.98 -12.22 -12.89
C ALA A 474 -17.93 -11.13 -13.16
N GLY A 475 -16.97 -10.96 -12.25
CA GLY A 475 -15.92 -9.94 -12.33
C GLY A 475 -16.40 -8.51 -12.11
N ARG A 476 -17.59 -8.30 -11.54
CA ARG A 476 -18.15 -6.97 -11.21
C ARG A 476 -18.27 -6.81 -9.70
N PRO A 477 -17.71 -5.74 -9.12
CA PRO A 477 -17.85 -5.45 -7.69
C PRO A 477 -19.29 -5.08 -7.33
N PHE A 478 -19.86 -5.72 -6.29
CA PHE A 478 -21.15 -5.41 -5.71
C PHE A 478 -21.01 -4.81 -4.31
N LEU A 479 -20.52 -5.60 -3.35
CA LEU A 479 -20.16 -5.09 -2.02
C LEU A 479 -18.65 -4.82 -2.01
N ILE A 480 -18.28 -3.60 -1.67
CA ILE A 480 -16.90 -3.12 -1.71
C ILE A 480 -16.40 -2.73 -0.33
N ASP A 481 -15.08 -2.65 -0.18
CA ASP A 481 -14.48 -1.79 0.83
C ASP A 481 -14.38 -0.37 0.25
N PRO A 482 -14.87 0.66 0.95
CA PRO A 482 -14.89 2.03 0.45
C PRO A 482 -13.51 2.68 0.31
N GLY A 483 -12.44 2.07 0.82
CA GLY A 483 -11.08 2.58 0.70
C GLY A 483 -10.66 3.51 1.83
N THR A 484 -9.88 4.57 1.51
CA THR A 484 -9.13 5.34 2.52
C THR A 484 -9.57 6.81 2.67
N GLY A 485 -10.04 7.43 1.60
CA GLY A 485 -10.31 8.87 1.57
C GLY A 485 -9.01 9.68 1.59
N THR A 486 -8.59 10.12 2.76
CA THR A 486 -7.41 10.96 2.94
C THR A 486 -6.61 10.61 4.20
N TYR A 487 -5.32 10.98 4.23
CA TYR A 487 -4.51 10.89 5.46
C TYR A 487 -4.46 12.19 6.24
N HIS A 488 -4.32 13.32 5.56
CA HIS A 488 -4.06 14.62 6.16
C HIS A 488 -5.18 15.64 5.90
N GLY A 489 -6.13 15.35 5.01
CA GLY A 489 -7.31 16.15 4.75
C GLY A 489 -8.26 16.26 5.96
N PRO A 490 -9.52 16.69 5.78
CA PRO A 490 -10.46 16.89 6.89
C PRO A 490 -10.58 15.64 7.77
N GLU A 491 -10.50 15.84 9.09
CA GLU A 491 -10.41 14.75 10.07
C GLU A 491 -11.65 13.85 10.06
N LYS A 492 -12.83 14.41 9.74
CA LYS A 492 -14.09 13.66 9.62
C LYS A 492 -13.97 12.51 8.59
N TRP A 493 -13.31 12.73 7.42
CA TRP A 493 -13.15 11.73 6.39
C TRP A 493 -12.16 10.65 6.82
N ARG A 494 -11.00 11.05 7.38
CA ARG A 494 -10.02 10.09 7.86
C ARG A 494 -10.59 9.16 8.94
N HIS A 495 -11.35 9.70 9.87
CA HIS A 495 -11.98 8.91 10.94
C HIS A 495 -13.08 8.01 10.38
N ALA A 496 -13.92 8.50 9.47
CA ALA A 496 -15.00 7.72 8.88
C ALA A 496 -14.45 6.50 8.14
N PHE A 497 -13.55 6.70 7.16
CA PHE A 497 -13.04 5.60 6.34
C PHE A 497 -12.27 4.52 7.12
N ARG A 498 -11.76 4.84 8.31
CA ARG A 498 -11.15 3.86 9.22
C ARG A 498 -12.11 3.21 10.19
N GLY A 499 -13.28 3.78 10.35
CA GLY A 499 -14.30 3.37 11.32
C GLY A 499 -15.17 2.23 10.80
N SER A 500 -15.73 1.45 11.73
CA SER A 500 -16.52 0.24 11.39
C SER A 500 -17.74 0.53 10.55
N ALA A 501 -18.33 1.73 10.65
CA ALA A 501 -19.50 2.13 9.87
C ALA A 501 -19.25 2.30 8.37
N MET A 502 -17.96 2.35 7.94
CA MET A 502 -17.58 2.40 6.52
C MET A 502 -17.17 1.02 5.97
N HIS A 503 -17.49 -0.06 6.66
CA HIS A 503 -17.16 -1.41 6.21
C HIS A 503 -18.41 -2.31 6.26
N ASN A 504 -18.43 -3.39 5.48
CA ASN A 504 -19.54 -4.35 5.42
C ASN A 504 -19.58 -5.21 6.69
N THR A 505 -19.83 -4.59 7.84
CA THR A 505 -19.81 -5.26 9.15
C THR A 505 -20.89 -4.72 10.09
N LEU A 506 -20.96 -5.26 11.29
CA LEU A 506 -21.90 -4.89 12.33
C LEU A 506 -21.26 -3.89 13.30
N VAL A 507 -22.01 -2.84 13.64
CA VAL A 507 -21.66 -1.80 14.62
C VAL A 507 -22.59 -1.90 15.83
N LEU A 508 -22.04 -1.89 17.05
CA LEU A 508 -22.78 -1.93 18.31
C LEU A 508 -22.80 -0.55 18.97
N ALA A 509 -24.00 -0.10 19.35
CA ALA A 509 -24.22 1.16 20.07
C ALA A 509 -23.58 2.40 19.42
N GLY A 510 -23.36 2.36 18.10
CA GLY A 510 -22.68 3.44 17.34
C GLY A 510 -21.16 3.54 17.57
N GLU A 511 -20.55 2.53 18.17
CA GLU A 511 -19.13 2.49 18.53
C GLU A 511 -18.33 1.64 17.54
N ASP A 512 -17.10 2.06 17.21
CA ASP A 512 -16.17 1.25 16.39
C ASP A 512 -15.71 -0.01 17.14
N GLN A 513 -15.32 -1.05 16.41
CA GLN A 513 -14.71 -2.28 16.94
C GLN A 513 -13.39 -2.04 17.66
N ALA A 514 -12.68 -0.97 17.31
CA ALA A 514 -11.43 -0.54 17.91
C ALA A 514 -11.55 0.91 18.42
N VAL A 515 -10.68 1.35 19.32
CA VAL A 515 -10.70 2.71 19.83
C VAL A 515 -9.59 3.52 19.16
N SER A 516 -9.97 4.54 18.40
CA SER A 516 -9.02 5.44 17.74
C SER A 516 -8.24 6.31 18.73
N GLY A 517 -6.94 6.47 18.47
CA GLY A 517 -6.05 7.41 19.16
C GLY A 517 -5.54 8.53 18.25
N GLY A 518 -6.18 8.70 17.09
CA GLY A 518 -5.84 9.67 16.08
C GLY A 518 -5.62 9.03 14.70
N ARG A 519 -5.13 9.81 13.74
CA ARG A 519 -5.08 9.46 12.32
C ARG A 519 -4.36 8.15 11.98
N PHE A 520 -3.38 7.72 12.79
CA PHE A 520 -2.52 6.57 12.56
C PHE A 520 -2.26 5.76 13.84
N LEU A 521 -3.21 5.73 14.76
CA LEU A 521 -3.07 5.04 16.04
C LEU A 521 -4.40 4.44 16.48
N TRP A 522 -4.36 3.18 16.90
CA TRP A 522 -5.44 2.52 17.62
C TRP A 522 -5.02 2.28 19.08
N LEU A 523 -5.80 2.80 20.03
CA LEU A 523 -5.55 2.68 21.47
C LEU A 523 -6.00 1.33 22.03
N ARG A 524 -7.12 0.83 21.51
CA ARG A 524 -7.63 -0.52 21.81
C ARG A 524 -7.89 -1.23 20.50
N ARG A 525 -7.48 -2.47 20.47
CA ARG A 525 -7.61 -3.35 19.31
C ARG A 525 -8.53 -4.52 19.65
N TYR A 526 -9.13 -5.10 18.66
CA TYR A 526 -9.84 -6.37 18.77
C TYR A 526 -8.89 -7.56 18.55
N ARG A 527 -9.38 -8.74 18.93
CA ARG A 527 -8.83 -10.02 18.50
C ARG A 527 -9.91 -10.75 17.74
N THR A 528 -9.53 -11.36 16.63
CA THR A 528 -10.38 -12.23 15.82
C THR A 528 -10.05 -13.68 16.10
N SER A 529 -11.03 -14.55 15.93
CA SER A 529 -10.88 -16.00 16.02
C SER A 529 -11.71 -16.66 14.94
N VAL A 530 -11.09 -17.51 14.12
CA VAL A 530 -11.80 -18.38 13.19
C VAL A 530 -12.28 -19.61 13.95
N LEU A 531 -13.58 -19.87 13.91
CA LEU A 531 -14.23 -20.97 14.65
C LEU A 531 -14.44 -22.19 13.78
N ALA A 532 -14.80 -21.99 12.50
CA ALA A 532 -15.01 -23.07 11.55
C ALA A 532 -14.69 -22.59 10.12
N ARG A 533 -14.19 -23.51 9.31
CA ARG A 533 -13.94 -23.33 7.88
C ARG A 533 -14.25 -24.64 7.18
N GLU A 534 -15.27 -24.63 6.32
CA GLU A 534 -15.69 -25.82 5.58
C GLU A 534 -15.81 -25.51 4.10
N ARG A 535 -15.36 -26.43 3.26
CA ARG A 535 -15.49 -26.37 1.82
C ARG A 535 -15.86 -27.71 1.24
N SER A 536 -17.01 -27.78 0.59
CA SER A 536 -17.51 -28.95 -0.12
C SER A 536 -17.85 -28.62 -1.57
N GLN A 537 -18.38 -29.54 -2.32
CA GLN A 537 -18.88 -29.28 -3.67
C GLN A 537 -20.09 -28.34 -3.67
N ALA A 538 -20.95 -28.44 -2.68
CA ALA A 538 -22.19 -27.68 -2.57
C ALA A 538 -22.05 -26.38 -1.77
N VAL A 539 -21.24 -26.38 -0.71
CA VAL A 539 -21.18 -25.30 0.26
C VAL A 539 -19.73 -24.90 0.52
N ASP A 540 -19.50 -23.59 0.62
CA ASP A 540 -18.26 -22.96 1.06
C ASP A 540 -18.60 -22.04 2.23
N SER A 541 -18.07 -22.29 3.45
CA SER A 541 -18.47 -21.55 4.65
C SER A 541 -17.30 -21.20 5.56
N LEU A 542 -17.47 -20.09 6.27
CA LEU A 542 -16.55 -19.57 7.29
C LEU A 542 -17.35 -19.07 8.49
N VAL A 543 -16.88 -19.35 9.69
CA VAL A 543 -17.42 -18.78 10.94
C VAL A 543 -16.27 -18.14 11.70
N ALA A 544 -16.40 -16.87 12.05
CA ALA A 544 -15.40 -16.15 12.83
C ALA A 544 -16.07 -15.20 13.83
N GLU A 545 -15.30 -14.79 14.85
CA GLU A 545 -15.75 -13.84 15.85
C GLU A 545 -14.66 -12.85 16.22
N HIS A 546 -15.05 -11.70 16.81
CA HIS A 546 -14.14 -10.76 17.40
C HIS A 546 -14.63 -10.22 18.74
N ASP A 547 -13.67 -9.81 19.59
CA ASP A 547 -13.93 -9.34 20.97
C ASP A 547 -13.88 -7.80 21.13
N GLY A 548 -13.87 -7.06 20.04
CA GLY A 548 -13.68 -5.60 20.01
C GLY A 548 -14.69 -4.82 20.85
N TYR A 549 -15.88 -5.36 21.01
CA TYR A 549 -16.98 -4.75 21.77
C TYR A 549 -17.02 -5.15 23.24
N ARG A 550 -16.16 -6.04 23.74
CA ARG A 550 -16.12 -6.45 25.16
C ARG A 550 -15.90 -5.27 26.14
N ARG A 551 -15.53 -4.10 25.64
CA ARG A 551 -15.43 -2.88 26.44
C ARG A 551 -16.79 -2.22 26.76
N LEU A 552 -17.82 -2.59 26.00
CA LEU A 552 -19.17 -2.04 26.15
C LEU A 552 -19.96 -2.78 27.24
N PRO A 553 -21.06 -2.19 27.76
CA PRO A 553 -21.96 -2.87 28.69
C PRO A 553 -22.46 -4.21 28.11
N GLY A 554 -22.55 -5.23 28.97
CA GLY A 554 -22.89 -6.59 28.54
C GLY A 554 -21.72 -7.38 27.95
N LYS A 555 -20.55 -6.76 27.73
CA LYS A 555 -19.32 -7.36 27.18
C LYS A 555 -19.54 -8.12 25.87
N PRO A 556 -20.15 -7.48 24.85
CA PRO A 556 -20.54 -8.16 23.63
C PRO A 556 -19.37 -8.77 22.87
N VAL A 557 -19.64 -9.91 22.22
CA VAL A 557 -18.80 -10.55 21.21
C VAL A 557 -19.63 -10.65 19.94
N HIS A 558 -19.11 -10.17 18.82
CA HIS A 558 -19.74 -10.31 17.52
C HIS A 558 -19.21 -11.56 16.84
N ARG A 559 -20.10 -12.43 16.39
CA ARG A 559 -19.83 -13.60 15.56
C ARG A 559 -20.55 -13.45 14.23
N ARG A 560 -19.86 -13.76 13.15
CA ARG A 560 -20.41 -13.79 11.81
C ARG A 560 -20.12 -15.13 11.14
N SER A 561 -21.11 -15.66 10.43
CA SER A 561 -20.93 -16.76 9.49
C SER A 561 -21.22 -16.28 8.07
N TRP A 562 -20.42 -16.76 7.15
CA TRP A 562 -20.64 -16.65 5.71
C TRP A 562 -20.84 -18.04 5.14
N GLN A 563 -21.89 -18.23 4.37
CA GLN A 563 -22.17 -19.49 3.70
C GLN A 563 -22.52 -19.21 2.25
N VAL A 564 -21.70 -19.68 1.33
CA VAL A 564 -21.95 -19.62 -0.11
C VAL A 564 -22.49 -20.96 -0.58
N ASP A 565 -23.68 -20.95 -1.16
CA ASP A 565 -24.21 -22.08 -1.94
C ASP A 565 -23.57 -22.03 -3.32
N ARG A 566 -22.71 -23.01 -3.60
CA ARG A 566 -21.90 -23.04 -4.82
C ARG A 566 -22.70 -23.43 -6.08
N CYS A 567 -23.86 -24.05 -5.88
CA CYS A 567 -24.76 -24.47 -6.96
C CYS A 567 -25.72 -23.33 -7.34
N ALA A 568 -26.25 -22.63 -6.34
CA ALA A 568 -27.21 -21.55 -6.53
C ALA A 568 -26.59 -20.17 -6.73
N ALA A 569 -25.25 -20.03 -6.67
CA ALA A 569 -24.54 -18.75 -6.69
C ALA A 569 -25.20 -17.72 -5.75
N SER A 570 -25.43 -18.14 -4.52
CA SER A 570 -26.05 -17.34 -3.47
C SER A 570 -25.24 -17.38 -2.18
N MET A 571 -25.44 -16.38 -1.33
CA MET A 571 -24.72 -16.22 -0.08
C MET A 571 -25.69 -15.93 1.05
N THR A 572 -25.51 -16.58 2.19
CA THR A 572 -26.14 -16.24 3.46
C THR A 572 -25.09 -15.71 4.42
N VAL A 573 -25.33 -14.53 4.99
CA VAL A 573 -24.57 -13.97 6.12
C VAL A 573 -25.44 -14.04 7.36
N GLN A 574 -24.88 -14.54 8.45
CA GLN A 574 -25.57 -14.56 9.74
C GLN A 574 -24.68 -13.83 10.77
N ASP A 575 -25.24 -12.81 11.39
CA ASP A 575 -24.62 -12.08 12.48
C ASP A 575 -25.27 -12.45 13.79
N GLN A 576 -24.46 -12.67 14.81
CA GLN A 576 -24.89 -12.95 16.20
C GLN A 576 -24.10 -12.07 17.16
N VAL A 577 -24.78 -11.58 18.18
CA VAL A 577 -24.16 -10.84 19.28
C VAL A 577 -24.39 -11.60 20.57
N PHE A 578 -23.31 -12.05 21.21
CA PHE A 578 -23.35 -12.71 22.51
C PHE A 578 -23.07 -11.67 23.60
N ALA A 579 -24.09 -11.31 24.38
CA ALA A 579 -24.00 -10.24 25.37
C ALA A 579 -24.94 -10.47 26.55
N ALA A 580 -24.55 -10.09 27.76
CA ALA A 580 -25.38 -10.22 28.96
C ALA A 580 -26.64 -9.35 28.95
N THR A 581 -26.79 -8.43 28.02
CA THR A 581 -27.94 -7.52 27.89
C THR A 581 -28.24 -7.27 26.42
N PRO A 582 -29.52 -7.03 26.03
CA PRO A 582 -29.90 -6.69 24.68
C PRO A 582 -29.10 -5.51 24.11
N GLN A 583 -28.70 -5.61 22.84
CA GLN A 583 -27.84 -4.61 22.19
C GLN A 583 -28.55 -3.93 21.03
N GLY A 584 -28.35 -2.62 20.90
CA GLY A 584 -28.66 -1.89 19.65
C GLY A 584 -27.59 -2.16 18.60
N VAL A 585 -27.99 -2.61 17.43
CA VAL A 585 -27.09 -2.99 16.34
C VAL A 585 -27.38 -2.23 15.06
N THR A 586 -26.34 -1.99 14.29
CA THR A 586 -26.44 -1.44 12.93
C THR A 586 -25.59 -2.27 11.99
N LEU A 587 -26.20 -2.75 10.90
CA LEU A 587 -25.49 -3.40 9.79
C LEU A 587 -25.30 -2.41 8.66
N TYR A 588 -24.11 -2.41 8.08
CA TYR A 588 -23.74 -1.57 6.94
C TYR A 588 -23.39 -2.43 5.73
N TRP A 589 -23.88 -2.00 4.55
CA TRP A 589 -23.64 -2.65 3.27
C TRP A 589 -23.24 -1.58 2.26
N HIS A 590 -21.96 -1.57 1.86
CA HIS A 590 -21.40 -0.55 0.95
C HIS A 590 -21.34 -1.13 -0.46
N PHE A 591 -22.12 -0.55 -1.36
CA PHE A 591 -22.16 -0.97 -2.75
C PHE A 591 -21.18 -0.17 -3.60
N SER A 592 -20.72 -0.82 -4.69
CA SER A 592 -19.91 -0.15 -5.70
C SER A 592 -20.67 1.07 -6.27
N GLU A 593 -19.93 2.09 -6.65
CA GLU A 593 -20.43 3.27 -7.36
C GLU A 593 -21.16 2.93 -8.67
N ASP A 594 -20.81 1.77 -9.27
CA ASP A 594 -21.44 1.24 -10.49
C ASP A 594 -22.78 0.54 -10.21
N CYS A 595 -23.16 0.35 -8.95
CA CYS A 595 -24.38 -0.34 -8.58
C CYS A 595 -25.57 0.60 -8.54
N ASN A 596 -26.68 0.17 -9.17
CA ASN A 596 -28.00 0.76 -8.95
C ASN A 596 -28.77 -0.08 -7.93
N VAL A 597 -29.09 0.53 -6.78
CA VAL A 597 -29.75 -0.13 -5.64
C VAL A 597 -31.18 0.38 -5.52
N THR A 598 -32.17 -0.50 -5.59
CA THR A 598 -33.60 -0.17 -5.46
C THR A 598 -34.25 -1.00 -4.38
N CYS A 599 -35.15 -0.35 -3.58
CA CYS A 599 -35.96 -1.06 -2.60
C CYS A 599 -37.09 -1.83 -3.29
N THR A 600 -37.34 -3.04 -2.83
CA THR A 600 -38.45 -3.91 -3.25
C THR A 600 -39.29 -4.31 -2.02
N PRO A 601 -40.48 -4.87 -2.18
CA PRO A 601 -41.27 -5.36 -1.02
C PRO A 601 -40.54 -6.43 -0.18
N ASP A 602 -39.68 -7.23 -0.81
CA ASP A 602 -38.98 -8.36 -0.19
C ASP A 602 -37.51 -8.03 0.16
N GLY A 603 -37.06 -6.77 0.00
CA GLY A 603 -35.67 -6.36 0.29
C GLY A 603 -35.13 -5.36 -0.71
N LEU A 604 -34.04 -5.72 -1.41
CA LEU A 604 -33.34 -4.86 -2.35
C LEU A 604 -33.08 -5.60 -3.67
N SER A 605 -33.15 -4.85 -4.78
CA SER A 605 -32.61 -5.26 -6.08
C SER A 605 -31.38 -4.42 -6.39
N ILE A 606 -30.27 -5.07 -6.75
CA ILE A 606 -28.98 -4.43 -6.99
C ILE A 606 -28.51 -4.84 -8.40
N ALA A 607 -28.37 -3.84 -9.29
CA ALA A 607 -27.88 -4.07 -10.65
C ALA A 607 -26.50 -3.43 -10.84
N ASN A 608 -25.57 -4.21 -11.44
CA ASN A 608 -24.27 -3.71 -11.93
C ASN A 608 -24.09 -4.20 -13.38
N GLY A 609 -24.33 -3.32 -14.35
CA GLY A 609 -24.39 -3.68 -15.76
C GLY A 609 -25.45 -4.76 -16.03
N PRO A 610 -25.09 -5.89 -16.66
CA PRO A 610 -26.03 -6.97 -16.98
C PRO A 610 -26.33 -7.92 -15.81
N ILE A 611 -25.64 -7.76 -14.67
CA ILE A 611 -25.78 -8.66 -13.51
C ILE A 611 -26.73 -8.02 -12.49
N CYS A 612 -27.69 -8.80 -11.99
CA CYS A 612 -28.60 -8.39 -10.95
C CYS A 612 -28.51 -9.33 -9.74
N LEU A 613 -28.58 -8.75 -8.54
CA LEU A 613 -28.67 -9.47 -7.29
C LEU A 613 -29.94 -9.07 -6.55
N GLU A 614 -30.56 -10.01 -5.88
CA GLU A 614 -31.56 -9.76 -4.82
C GLU A 614 -30.91 -9.86 -3.46
N MET A 615 -31.28 -8.98 -2.54
CA MET A 615 -30.81 -8.98 -1.17
C MET A 615 -31.98 -8.90 -0.19
N ALA A 616 -32.17 -9.97 0.59
CA ALA A 616 -33.08 -9.97 1.72
C ALA A 616 -32.33 -9.54 2.98
N LEU A 617 -32.85 -8.56 3.70
CA LEU A 617 -32.33 -8.04 4.96
C LEU A 617 -32.95 -8.73 6.16
N PRO A 618 -32.36 -8.65 7.37
CA PRO A 618 -32.97 -9.18 8.59
C PRO A 618 -34.31 -8.52 8.84
N GLU A 619 -35.28 -9.31 9.39
CA GLU A 619 -36.60 -8.80 9.75
C GLU A 619 -36.54 -7.86 10.97
N GLY A 620 -37.60 -7.08 11.19
CA GLY A 620 -37.82 -6.31 12.41
C GLY A 620 -36.93 -5.08 12.63
N GLY A 621 -36.21 -4.61 11.60
CA GLY A 621 -35.36 -3.43 11.68
C GLY A 621 -35.74 -2.32 10.72
N ASP A 622 -35.20 -1.14 10.97
CA ASP A 622 -35.36 0.04 10.12
C ASP A 622 -34.27 0.06 9.04
N VAL A 623 -34.67 0.19 7.78
CA VAL A 623 -33.78 0.25 6.63
C VAL A 623 -33.65 1.68 6.09
N SER A 624 -32.46 2.12 5.83
CA SER A 624 -32.15 3.38 5.16
C SER A 624 -31.17 3.14 4.00
N VAL A 625 -31.46 3.78 2.86
CA VAL A 625 -30.55 3.78 1.70
C VAL A 625 -29.96 5.20 1.58
N LEU A 626 -28.64 5.30 1.68
CA LEU A 626 -27.90 6.55 1.71
C LEU A 626 -26.96 6.61 0.50
N HIS A 627 -26.99 7.74 -0.22
CA HIS A 627 -26.14 7.97 -1.39
C HIS A 627 -25.45 9.32 -1.26
N GLY A 628 -24.13 9.35 -1.21
CA GLY A 628 -23.35 10.58 -1.08
C GLY A 628 -23.74 11.44 0.14
N SER A 629 -24.16 10.82 1.25
CA SER A 629 -24.67 11.51 2.44
C SER A 629 -23.52 12.01 3.32
N GLU A 630 -23.61 13.27 3.76
CA GLU A 630 -22.69 13.84 4.74
C GLU A 630 -23.23 13.82 6.17
N SER A 631 -24.51 13.55 6.37
CA SER A 631 -25.15 13.46 7.71
C SER A 631 -26.31 12.46 7.70
N PRO A 632 -26.10 11.23 8.17
CA PRO A 632 -24.83 10.62 8.59
C PRO A 632 -23.87 10.44 7.42
N LEU A 633 -22.57 10.41 7.70
CA LEU A 633 -21.55 10.20 6.67
C LEU A 633 -21.60 8.76 6.15
N ALA A 634 -22.11 8.55 4.95
CA ALA A 634 -22.27 7.23 4.31
C ALA A 634 -22.51 7.38 2.81
N GLY A 635 -22.32 6.29 2.05
CA GLY A 635 -22.53 6.28 0.61
C GLY A 635 -21.43 7.02 -0.16
N TRP A 636 -20.18 6.78 0.23
CA TRP A 636 -18.98 7.29 -0.42
C TRP A 636 -17.97 6.17 -0.67
N VAL A 637 -17.22 6.32 -1.76
CA VAL A 637 -16.08 5.46 -2.09
C VAL A 637 -14.87 6.33 -2.44
N SER A 638 -13.68 5.81 -2.14
CA SER A 638 -12.40 6.43 -2.46
C SER A 638 -11.53 5.44 -3.22
N ARG A 639 -11.50 5.56 -4.53
CA ARG A 639 -10.66 4.72 -5.41
C ARG A 639 -9.22 5.18 -5.47
N GLY A 640 -8.96 6.43 -5.09
CA GLY A 640 -7.65 7.04 -5.06
C GLY A 640 -7.48 8.01 -3.89
N TYR A 641 -6.25 8.46 -3.69
CA TYR A 641 -5.93 9.39 -2.62
C TYR A 641 -6.60 10.76 -2.84
N ASP A 642 -7.34 11.25 -1.84
CA ASP A 642 -8.17 12.48 -1.90
C ASP A 642 -9.24 12.49 -3.02
N VAL A 643 -9.61 11.30 -3.50
CA VAL A 643 -10.74 11.14 -4.43
C VAL A 643 -11.92 10.59 -3.65
N LEU A 644 -13.06 11.29 -3.70
CA LEU A 644 -14.31 10.90 -3.07
C LEU A 644 -15.39 10.88 -4.12
N GLU A 645 -16.03 9.74 -4.32
CA GLU A 645 -17.13 9.56 -5.26
C GLU A 645 -18.38 9.08 -4.52
N PRO A 646 -19.57 9.60 -4.85
CA PRO A 646 -20.80 9.09 -4.30
C PRO A 646 -21.02 7.64 -4.68
N SER A 647 -21.40 6.82 -3.69
CA SER A 647 -21.83 5.44 -3.86
C SER A 647 -23.10 5.19 -3.02
N THR A 648 -23.55 3.97 -2.92
CA THR A 648 -24.73 3.64 -2.11
C THR A 648 -24.35 2.81 -0.90
N THR A 649 -24.81 3.23 0.28
CA THR A 649 -24.75 2.45 1.52
C THR A 649 -26.17 2.13 1.99
N VAL A 650 -26.45 0.86 2.21
CA VAL A 650 -27.67 0.40 2.89
C VAL A 650 -27.35 0.19 4.37
N VAL A 651 -28.21 0.72 5.21
CA VAL A 651 -28.07 0.68 6.67
C VAL A 651 -29.32 0.05 7.26
N TRP A 652 -29.14 -1.09 7.94
CA TRP A 652 -30.19 -1.71 8.73
C TRP A 652 -29.94 -1.47 10.21
N ARG A 653 -30.98 -1.05 10.96
CA ARG A 653 -30.87 -0.78 12.40
C ARG A 653 -31.94 -1.60 13.14
N GLY A 654 -31.50 -2.23 14.22
CA GLY A 654 -32.40 -3.02 15.06
C GLY A 654 -31.85 -3.25 16.46
N ARG A 655 -32.50 -4.12 17.21
CA ARG A 655 -32.08 -4.55 18.52
C ARG A 655 -32.06 -6.10 18.54
N VAL A 656 -31.08 -6.65 19.22
CA VAL A 656 -30.92 -8.12 19.32
C VAL A 656 -30.78 -8.57 20.76
N GLU A 657 -31.32 -9.72 21.03
CA GLU A 657 -31.13 -10.50 22.27
C GLU A 657 -29.86 -11.35 22.19
N ASP A 658 -29.45 -11.95 23.31
CA ASP A 658 -28.25 -12.80 23.37
C ASP A 658 -28.31 -13.97 22.38
N GLY A 659 -27.36 -14.02 21.47
CA GLY A 659 -27.23 -15.06 20.45
C GLY A 659 -28.30 -15.06 19.35
N GLU A 660 -29.18 -14.05 19.30
CA GLU A 660 -30.15 -13.89 18.22
C GLU A 660 -29.45 -13.77 16.86
N ILE A 661 -30.05 -14.43 15.84
CA ILE A 661 -29.48 -14.49 14.50
C ILE A 661 -30.10 -13.41 13.61
N LEU A 662 -29.28 -12.49 13.12
CA LEU A 662 -29.62 -11.59 12.03
C LEU A 662 -29.20 -12.23 10.71
N ARG A 663 -30.14 -12.49 9.82
CA ARG A 663 -29.87 -13.19 8.56
C ARG A 663 -30.02 -12.27 7.37
N THR A 664 -28.95 -12.16 6.57
CA THR A 664 -28.96 -11.49 5.26
C THR A 664 -28.69 -12.51 4.16
N VAL A 665 -29.44 -12.45 3.07
CA VAL A 665 -29.28 -13.36 1.93
C VAL A 665 -29.07 -12.54 0.67
N LEU A 666 -28.03 -12.88 -0.11
CA LEU A 666 -27.78 -12.32 -1.44
C LEU A 666 -27.83 -13.46 -2.46
N ARG A 667 -28.54 -13.26 -3.56
CA ARG A 667 -28.61 -14.25 -4.65
C ARG A 667 -28.53 -13.59 -6.00
N ARG A 668 -27.88 -14.22 -6.96
CA ARG A 668 -27.90 -13.83 -8.38
C ARG A 668 -29.24 -14.23 -8.99
N VAL A 669 -29.86 -13.31 -9.76
CA VAL A 669 -31.11 -13.50 -10.51
C VAL A 669 -30.86 -13.44 -12.02
#